data_a306830b96325472d1957c351d835bbb
#
_entry.id   a306830b96325472d1957c351d835bbb
#
_cell.length_a   1.000
_cell.length_b   1.000
_cell.length_c   1.000
_cell.angle_alpha   90.00
_cell.angle_beta   90.00
_cell.angle_gamma   90.00
#
_symmetry.space_group_name_H-M   'P 1'
#
loop_
_entity.id
_entity.type
_entity.pdbx_description
1 polymer ?
#
loop_
_entity_poly.entity_id
_entity_poly.type
_entity_poly.pdbx_seq_one_letter_code
_entity_poly.pdbx_strand_id
1 'polypeptide(L)'
;MKTIKTYFFLFFFSINLISEDIEEVIVQGNWRETRLVEEDSSVLVLSSKETQSAPIKHFENLSYLIPNLNFAASDSRARHFQIRGIGERSGYERTPNSAVGFLVDDIDYSGQGGIATTFDVDQIEVHRGPQGSRIGSSAMAGLIYIKTKEPTKEFEGVSEITTGEYGTRNVGIAFGGSAQDNEDFTYRIALRKDYSDGFRKNLYSGKSDTSKKDESTYRLKANWEINSESTIKFLMTQIDLDDPADIWTIDGSLNTLSDRPGMDSQKTDAYGIKFFHETDNFEFQSLTSVTDTNVVLSYDADWGNPATHAPYIYDYFSETQRKRETFSQEFRFLSNLADLDENKRSEWVLGLHFFESKETNLKNDDGIYGDPLDPYSPYISESSSTSKFSVDNFSIFGNLNYLINDSTTFSLGARWEDSESTYSDSFGESLNPSDKISGGKISINKILKQDTNIFISIARGYNQGGFNLNLGLDPNSINSNLYYDPEFLTNYELGLNSKIVHLNMNLAAVIFHSDRKDQQVLISTQVDPTDPNTFTFLTQNAAEGTNNGIELEIDFQLSDNLDIFFNFGLLKTQIKNWKSRPDLQGRAQAHAPEKSYAIGFNWNLTEQSNLSFDVVGKSSFYYSDSHNNRSKSYFLTNLSYSYFSGQWTYSIWGRNIFDEYYSTRGFYFGNEAPNFIDTLYERHGDPRHMGVTVRYDF
;
A
#
# COMPACT_ATOMS: atom_id res chain seq x y z
N MET A 1 43.57 -11.50 -4.86
CA MET A 1 43.64 -10.13 -5.36
C MET A 1 43.71 -10.16 -6.89
N LYS A 2 42.60 -9.95 -7.57
CA LYS A 2 42.54 -9.63 -8.99
C LYS A 2 41.59 -8.46 -9.14
N THR A 3 42.16 -7.33 -9.48
CA THR A 3 41.49 -6.04 -9.69
C THR A 3 40.78 -6.11 -11.06
N ILE A 4 39.44 -6.06 -11.02
CA ILE A 4 38.64 -5.89 -12.25
C ILE A 4 38.54 -4.37 -12.48
N LYS A 5 39.16 -3.89 -13.54
CA LYS A 5 39.00 -2.53 -14.07
C LYS A 5 37.71 -2.49 -14.90
N THR A 6 36.68 -1.84 -14.39
CA THR A 6 35.46 -1.56 -15.15
C THR A 6 35.73 -0.35 -16.05
N TYR A 7 35.69 -0.54 -17.34
CA TYR A 7 35.72 0.54 -18.34
C TYR A 7 34.29 1.00 -18.61
N PHE A 8 33.99 2.24 -18.26
CA PHE A 8 32.77 2.93 -18.71
C PHE A 8 33.05 3.43 -20.15
N PHE A 9 32.34 2.86 -21.13
CA PHE A 9 32.32 3.36 -22.50
C PHE A 9 31.19 4.40 -22.62
N LEU A 10 31.56 5.67 -22.70
CA LEU A 10 30.67 6.76 -23.10
C LEU A 10 30.57 6.75 -24.65
N PHE A 11 29.42 6.29 -25.14
CA PHE A 11 29.06 6.49 -26.56
C PHE A 11 28.36 7.84 -26.67
N PHE A 12 28.98 8.80 -27.38
CA PHE A 12 28.33 10.00 -27.86
C PHE A 12 27.64 9.67 -29.18
N PHE A 13 26.33 9.56 -29.20
CA PHE A 13 25.53 9.63 -30.44
C PHE A 13 25.03 11.06 -30.59
N SER A 14 25.31 11.66 -31.78
CA SER A 14 24.67 12.90 -32.21
C SER A 14 23.27 12.55 -32.74
N ILE A 15 22.25 12.80 -31.93
CA ILE A 15 20.84 12.58 -32.28
C ILE A 15 20.28 13.92 -32.78
N ASN A 16 19.68 13.92 -33.95
CA ASN A 16 18.82 14.99 -34.43
C ASN A 16 17.46 14.79 -33.79
N LEU A 17 17.15 15.57 -32.75
CA LEU A 17 15.89 15.55 -32.04
C LEU A 17 14.80 16.27 -32.84
N ILE A 18 13.79 15.54 -33.28
CA ILE A 18 12.48 16.08 -33.61
C ILE A 18 11.70 15.94 -32.29
N SER A 19 11.32 17.07 -31.68
CA SER A 19 10.59 17.11 -30.41
C SER A 19 9.13 16.75 -30.69
N GLU A 20 8.69 15.54 -30.33
CA GLU A 20 7.31 15.34 -29.89
C GLU A 20 7.24 15.75 -28.42
N ASP A 21 6.14 16.43 -28.03
CA ASP A 21 5.94 16.87 -26.64
C ASP A 21 5.80 15.63 -25.74
N ILE A 22 6.68 15.52 -24.73
CA ILE A 22 6.53 14.54 -23.67
C ILE A 22 5.18 14.76 -22.98
N GLU A 23 4.41 13.70 -22.82
CA GLU A 23 3.12 13.74 -22.13
C GLU A 23 3.25 14.40 -20.73
N GLU A 24 2.34 15.31 -20.42
CA GLU A 24 2.35 16.02 -19.17
C GLU A 24 1.70 15.15 -18.08
N VAL A 25 2.43 14.87 -17.01
CA VAL A 25 1.95 14.07 -15.89
C VAL A 25 1.18 14.97 -14.92
N ILE A 26 -0.09 14.63 -14.67
CA ILE A 26 -0.98 15.34 -13.76
C ILE A 26 -1.15 14.52 -12.47
N VAL A 27 -0.97 15.16 -11.33
CA VAL A 27 -1.27 14.62 -10.00
C VAL A 27 -2.73 14.92 -9.69
N GLN A 28 -3.54 13.88 -9.49
CA GLN A 28 -4.98 13.96 -9.21
C GLN A 28 -5.31 13.73 -7.74
N GLY A 29 -4.40 13.11 -7.03
CA GLY A 29 -4.53 12.81 -5.62
C GLY A 29 -4.49 14.05 -4.70
N ASN A 30 -4.43 15.28 -5.18
CA ASN A 30 -4.52 16.53 -4.44
C ASN A 30 -5.97 17.06 -4.38
N TRP A 31 -6.19 18.18 -3.71
CA TRP A 31 -7.52 18.85 -3.73
C TRP A 31 -7.88 19.39 -5.11
N ARG A 32 -6.88 19.67 -5.93
CA ARG A 32 -6.97 20.06 -7.34
C ARG A 32 -5.97 19.27 -8.13
N GLU A 33 -6.24 19.07 -9.39
CA GLU A 33 -5.26 18.52 -10.32
C GLU A 33 -4.10 19.51 -10.47
N THR A 34 -2.88 18.99 -10.35
CA THR A 34 -1.64 19.78 -10.44
C THR A 34 -0.67 19.08 -11.38
N ARG A 35 0.17 19.84 -12.08
CA ARG A 35 1.25 19.26 -12.89
C ARG A 35 2.31 18.67 -11.95
N LEU A 36 2.78 17.46 -12.24
CA LEU A 36 3.84 16.83 -11.43
C LEU A 36 5.07 17.73 -11.28
N VAL A 37 5.41 18.49 -12.34
CA VAL A 37 6.53 19.44 -12.30
C VAL A 37 6.31 20.59 -11.32
N GLU A 38 5.08 20.91 -10.93
CA GLU A 38 4.72 21.99 -10.00
C GLU A 38 4.53 21.50 -8.56
N GLU A 39 4.59 20.17 -8.34
CA GLU A 39 4.43 19.60 -7.00
C GLU A 39 5.52 20.07 -6.03
N ASP A 40 5.10 20.33 -4.79
CA ASP A 40 5.94 20.76 -3.67
C ASP A 40 6.16 19.64 -2.64
N SER A 41 6.07 18.39 -3.10
CA SER A 41 6.26 17.15 -2.34
C SER A 41 6.79 16.02 -3.23
N SER A 42 7.29 14.96 -2.60
CA SER A 42 7.73 13.76 -3.29
C SER A 42 6.53 12.92 -3.73
N VAL A 43 6.25 12.87 -5.02
CA VAL A 43 5.17 12.06 -5.62
C VAL A 43 5.72 11.25 -6.79
N LEU A 44 5.42 9.95 -6.82
CA LEU A 44 5.62 9.11 -8.00
C LEU A 44 4.26 8.76 -8.59
N VAL A 45 4.13 8.91 -9.90
CA VAL A 45 2.92 8.58 -10.65
C VAL A 45 3.21 7.42 -11.59
N LEU A 46 2.43 6.35 -11.47
CA LEU A 46 2.35 5.28 -12.46
C LEU A 46 1.11 5.54 -13.33
N SER A 47 1.34 5.86 -14.58
CA SER A 47 0.29 6.18 -15.55
C SER A 47 -0.52 4.96 -15.98
N SER A 48 -1.53 5.19 -16.79
CA SER A 48 -2.32 4.12 -17.41
C SER A 48 -1.45 3.20 -18.28
N LYS A 49 -0.35 3.71 -18.86
CA LYS A 49 0.59 2.93 -19.67
C LYS A 49 1.27 1.85 -18.80
N GLU A 50 1.81 2.20 -17.62
CA GLU A 50 2.44 1.26 -16.71
C GLU A 50 1.42 0.29 -16.10
N THR A 51 0.25 0.77 -15.68
CA THR A 51 -0.79 -0.08 -15.08
C THR A 51 -1.39 -1.07 -16.09
N GLN A 52 -1.55 -0.66 -17.36
CA GLN A 52 -2.09 -1.51 -18.43
C GLN A 52 -1.06 -2.50 -18.95
N SER A 53 0.21 -2.13 -19.07
CA SER A 53 1.29 -3.02 -19.50
C SER A 53 1.66 -4.08 -18.45
N ALA A 54 1.32 -3.84 -17.18
CA ALA A 54 1.58 -4.80 -16.11
C ALA A 54 0.86 -6.14 -16.37
N PRO A 55 1.59 -7.26 -16.39
CA PRO A 55 1.02 -8.57 -16.72
C PRO A 55 0.08 -9.10 -15.65
N ILE A 56 0.29 -8.72 -14.39
CA ILE A 56 -0.57 -9.07 -13.26
C ILE A 56 -1.17 -7.78 -12.71
N LYS A 57 -2.49 -7.72 -12.67
CA LYS A 57 -3.25 -6.52 -12.35
C LYS A 57 -3.45 -6.36 -10.83
N HIS A 58 -2.34 -6.20 -10.10
CA HIS A 58 -2.39 -5.90 -8.67
C HIS A 58 -1.28 -4.94 -8.24
N PHE A 59 -1.59 -3.98 -7.36
CA PHE A 59 -0.63 -2.95 -6.90
C PHE A 59 0.59 -3.53 -6.21
N GLU A 60 0.46 -4.64 -5.46
CA GLU A 60 1.60 -5.35 -4.85
C GLU A 60 2.74 -5.56 -5.84
N ASN A 61 2.41 -5.90 -7.10
CA ASN A 61 3.39 -6.17 -8.14
C ASN A 61 4.04 -4.88 -8.68
N LEU A 62 3.29 -3.78 -8.75
CA LEU A 62 3.79 -2.48 -9.19
C LEU A 62 4.59 -1.75 -8.10
N SER A 63 4.38 -2.11 -6.83
CA SER A 63 5.06 -1.49 -5.69
C SER A 63 6.58 -1.62 -5.73
N TYR A 64 7.11 -2.62 -6.44
CA TYR A 64 8.54 -2.79 -6.65
C TYR A 64 9.18 -1.71 -7.52
N LEU A 65 8.40 -1.01 -8.36
CA LEU A 65 8.87 0.08 -9.20
C LEU A 65 9.10 1.38 -8.41
N ILE A 66 8.59 1.46 -7.18
CA ILE A 66 8.52 2.68 -6.39
C ILE A 66 9.64 2.71 -5.36
N PRO A 67 10.56 3.69 -5.42
CA PRO A 67 11.65 3.79 -4.47
C PRO A 67 11.15 4.08 -3.05
N ASN A 68 11.83 3.48 -2.05
CA ASN A 68 11.51 3.57 -0.63
C ASN A 68 10.09 3.11 -0.25
N LEU A 69 9.44 2.34 -1.11
CA LEU A 69 8.21 1.61 -0.82
C LEU A 69 8.54 0.14 -0.55
N ASN A 70 8.03 -0.39 0.56
CA ASN A 70 8.11 -1.79 0.90
C ASN A 70 6.74 -2.29 1.37
N PHE A 71 6.59 -3.60 1.53
CA PHE A 71 5.42 -4.21 2.13
C PHE A 71 5.81 -5.43 2.97
N ALA A 72 4.94 -5.77 3.92
CA ALA A 72 5.05 -6.98 4.71
C ALA A 72 3.95 -7.95 4.26
N ALA A 73 4.32 -8.97 3.51
CA ALA A 73 3.39 -10.00 3.07
C ALA A 73 3.35 -11.10 4.13
N SER A 74 2.41 -11.05 5.05
CA SER A 74 2.16 -12.11 6.04
C SER A 74 1.03 -13.05 5.59
N ASP A 75 0.16 -12.58 4.73
CA ASP A 75 -1.10 -13.19 4.33
C ASP A 75 -1.10 -13.50 2.82
N SER A 76 -2.22 -13.79 2.22
CA SER A 76 -2.34 -14.11 0.79
C SER A 76 -1.90 -12.94 -0.10
N ARG A 77 -2.21 -11.70 0.31
CA ARG A 77 -1.86 -10.43 -0.34
C ARG A 77 -1.20 -9.46 0.64
N ALA A 78 -0.40 -8.53 0.12
CA ALA A 78 0.11 -7.41 0.89
C ALA A 78 -1.04 -6.45 1.25
N ARG A 79 -1.35 -6.35 2.54
CA ARG A 79 -2.38 -5.43 3.08
C ARG A 79 -1.78 -4.13 3.61
N HIS A 80 -0.53 -4.19 4.08
CA HIS A 80 0.18 -3.11 4.75
C HIS A 80 1.46 -2.74 4.01
N PHE A 81 1.60 -1.45 3.73
CA PHE A 81 2.75 -0.89 3.04
C PHE A 81 3.59 -0.04 4.00
N GLN A 82 4.88 0.08 3.70
CA GLN A 82 5.81 0.95 4.41
C GLN A 82 6.40 1.95 3.41
N ILE A 83 6.21 3.25 3.67
CA ILE A 83 6.81 4.34 2.91
C ILE A 83 7.97 4.88 3.74
N ARG A 84 9.18 4.96 3.15
CA ARG A 84 10.39 5.42 3.84
C ARG A 84 10.67 4.67 5.16
N GLY A 85 10.28 3.37 5.22
CA GLY A 85 10.42 2.52 6.39
C GLY A 85 9.39 2.75 7.50
N ILE A 86 8.32 3.49 7.24
CA ILE A 86 7.23 3.78 8.18
C ILE A 86 5.95 3.12 7.68
N GLY A 87 5.27 2.37 8.52
CA GLY A 87 4.02 1.66 8.26
C GLY A 87 3.93 0.33 9.01
N GLU A 88 2.75 -0.21 9.06
CA GLU A 88 2.42 -1.44 9.76
C GLU A 88 2.96 -2.67 9.01
N ARG A 89 3.12 -3.76 9.75
CA ARG A 89 3.51 -5.07 9.19
C ARG A 89 2.40 -6.10 9.35
N SER A 90 1.50 -5.87 10.29
CA SER A 90 0.30 -6.65 10.57
C SER A 90 -0.71 -5.73 11.25
N GLY A 91 -1.98 -6.07 11.19
CA GLY A 91 -3.06 -5.31 11.81
C GLY A 91 -3.97 -6.18 12.68
N TYR A 92 -3.66 -7.47 12.85
CA TYR A 92 -4.57 -8.39 13.56
C TYR A 92 -4.45 -8.32 15.09
N GLU A 93 -3.36 -7.75 15.60
CA GLU A 93 -3.07 -7.67 17.01
C GLU A 93 -3.53 -6.35 17.67
N ARG A 94 -4.06 -5.42 16.85
CA ARG A 94 -4.47 -4.09 17.30
C ARG A 94 -5.69 -3.57 16.54
N THR A 95 -6.27 -2.48 17.03
CA THR A 95 -7.32 -1.76 16.30
C THR A 95 -6.80 -1.12 15.02
N PRO A 96 -7.67 -0.83 14.03
CA PRO A 96 -7.29 -0.17 12.79
C PRO A 96 -6.61 1.18 13.08
N ASN A 97 -5.38 1.33 12.59
CA ASN A 97 -4.59 2.55 12.76
C ASN A 97 -3.43 2.55 11.75
N SER A 98 -3.69 3.01 10.53
CA SER A 98 -2.71 2.93 9.44
C SER A 98 -1.88 4.20 9.34
N ALA A 99 -0.54 4.05 9.26
CA ALA A 99 0.37 5.16 9.02
C ALA A 99 0.53 5.50 7.53
N VAL A 100 0.13 4.59 6.64
CA VAL A 100 0.09 4.78 5.18
C VAL A 100 -1.34 4.79 4.72
N GLY A 101 -1.79 5.91 4.15
CA GLY A 101 -3.11 6.03 3.55
C GLY A 101 -3.23 5.19 2.29
N PHE A 102 -4.40 4.60 2.08
CA PHE A 102 -4.70 3.83 0.89
C PHE A 102 -6.10 4.19 0.38
N LEU A 103 -6.16 5.01 -0.65
CA LEU A 103 -7.40 5.51 -1.22
C LEU A 103 -7.62 4.99 -2.62
N VAL A 104 -8.85 4.61 -2.93
CA VAL A 104 -9.31 4.31 -4.30
C VAL A 104 -10.49 5.21 -4.61
N ASP A 105 -10.34 6.11 -5.59
CA ASP A 105 -11.37 7.10 -5.97
C ASP A 105 -11.92 7.93 -4.79
N ASP A 106 -11.05 8.31 -3.85
CA ASP A 106 -11.33 9.05 -2.60
C ASP A 106 -12.07 8.24 -1.50
N ILE A 107 -12.28 6.96 -1.66
CA ILE A 107 -12.75 6.07 -0.59
C ILE A 107 -11.53 5.51 0.16
N ASP A 108 -11.55 5.59 1.49
CA ASP A 108 -10.46 5.13 2.36
C ASP A 108 -10.52 3.61 2.59
N TYR A 109 -9.48 2.91 2.15
CA TYR A 109 -9.22 1.49 2.37
C TYR A 109 -7.92 1.26 3.14
N SER A 110 -7.49 2.20 3.97
CA SER A 110 -6.24 2.11 4.73
C SER A 110 -6.17 0.84 5.57
N GLY A 111 -5.05 0.12 5.47
CA GLY A 111 -4.87 -1.20 6.08
C GLY A 111 -5.57 -2.36 5.37
N GLN A 112 -6.13 -2.14 4.17
CA GLN A 112 -6.84 -3.12 3.36
C GLN A 112 -6.25 -3.28 1.96
N GLY A 113 -4.97 -2.98 1.74
CA GLY A 113 -4.31 -2.94 0.43
C GLY A 113 -4.41 -4.22 -0.43
N GLY A 114 -4.83 -5.36 0.14
CA GLY A 114 -5.10 -6.59 -0.60
C GLY A 114 -6.16 -6.47 -1.70
N ILE A 115 -7.00 -5.44 -1.66
CA ILE A 115 -8.05 -5.16 -2.65
C ILE A 115 -7.55 -4.48 -3.94
N ALA A 116 -6.28 -4.18 -4.04
CA ALA A 116 -5.72 -3.24 -5.00
C ALA A 116 -5.54 -3.80 -6.42
N THR A 117 -6.63 -4.27 -7.05
CA THR A 117 -6.57 -4.58 -8.49
C THR A 117 -6.27 -3.34 -9.31
N THR A 118 -5.41 -3.49 -10.33
CA THR A 118 -5.05 -2.41 -11.27
C THR A 118 -5.77 -2.54 -12.62
N PHE A 119 -6.76 -3.41 -12.71
CA PHE A 119 -7.60 -3.49 -13.91
C PHE A 119 -8.51 -2.27 -14.02
N ASP A 120 -8.54 -1.64 -15.17
CA ASP A 120 -9.32 -0.43 -15.47
C ASP A 120 -8.96 0.75 -14.55
N VAL A 121 -7.67 0.85 -14.20
CA VAL A 121 -7.07 1.97 -13.44
C VAL A 121 -6.49 2.98 -14.41
N ASP A 122 -6.70 4.26 -14.15
CA ASP A 122 -6.16 5.37 -14.91
C ASP A 122 -4.73 5.68 -14.46
N GLN A 123 -4.55 5.91 -13.15
CA GLN A 123 -3.21 6.13 -12.58
C GLN A 123 -3.13 5.71 -11.12
N ILE A 124 -1.90 5.51 -10.66
CA ILE A 124 -1.57 5.26 -9.26
C ILE A 124 -0.55 6.29 -8.83
N GLU A 125 -0.81 6.98 -7.74
CA GLU A 125 0.08 7.95 -7.16
C GLU A 125 0.59 7.46 -5.81
N VAL A 126 1.87 7.65 -5.56
CA VAL A 126 2.45 7.41 -4.23
C VAL A 126 3.07 8.71 -3.73
N HIS A 127 2.34 9.36 -2.83
CA HIS A 127 2.79 10.56 -2.13
C HIS A 127 3.64 10.11 -0.93
N ARG A 128 4.92 10.45 -0.92
CA ARG A 128 5.87 10.06 0.13
C ARG A 128 6.07 11.21 1.09
N GLY A 129 6.03 10.91 2.38
CA GLY A 129 6.01 11.90 3.44
C GLY A 129 4.60 12.28 3.90
N PRO A 130 4.47 13.03 5.01
CA PRO A 130 3.20 13.27 5.68
C PRO A 130 2.14 13.97 4.82
N GLN A 131 0.95 13.42 4.78
CA GLN A 131 -0.25 14.02 4.19
C GLN A 131 -1.23 14.51 5.28
N GLY A 132 -0.67 14.94 6.43
CA GLY A 132 -1.44 15.28 7.63
C GLY A 132 -2.39 16.46 7.46
N SER A 133 -2.11 17.43 6.57
CA SER A 133 -3.02 18.54 6.27
C SER A 133 -4.23 18.10 5.44
N ARG A 134 -4.04 17.09 4.56
CA ARG A 134 -5.05 16.66 3.59
C ARG A 134 -5.86 15.48 4.11
N ILE A 135 -5.20 14.37 4.49
CA ILE A 135 -5.85 13.12 4.86
C ILE A 135 -5.99 13.01 6.38
N GLY A 136 -5.02 13.51 7.14
CA GLY A 136 -5.03 13.41 8.61
C GLY A 136 -4.30 12.18 9.12
N SER A 137 -4.90 11.52 10.11
CA SER A 137 -4.27 10.46 10.90
C SER A 137 -3.86 9.22 10.09
N SER A 138 -4.58 8.88 9.03
CA SER A 138 -4.30 7.66 8.24
C SER A 138 -3.16 7.80 7.23
N ALA A 139 -2.45 8.93 7.17
CA ALA A 139 -1.41 9.18 6.17
C ALA A 139 -0.18 9.91 6.75
N MET A 140 0.27 9.49 7.92
CA MET A 140 1.46 10.03 8.56
C MET A 140 2.72 9.80 7.72
N ALA A 141 2.88 8.62 7.12
CA ALA A 141 4.05 8.25 6.34
C ALA A 141 3.92 8.61 4.85
N GLY A 142 2.70 8.69 4.35
CA GLY A 142 2.38 8.94 2.96
C GLY A 142 1.03 8.39 2.56
N LEU A 143 0.73 8.49 1.27
CA LEU A 143 -0.54 8.08 0.68
C LEU A 143 -0.30 7.29 -0.61
N ILE A 144 -1.01 6.18 -0.76
CA ILE A 144 -1.19 5.47 -2.02
C ILE A 144 -2.59 5.84 -2.52
N TYR A 145 -2.66 6.50 -3.67
CA TYR A 145 -3.91 6.93 -4.29
C TYR A 145 -4.09 6.23 -5.64
N ILE A 146 -5.16 5.47 -5.78
CA ILE A 146 -5.53 4.77 -7.02
C ILE A 146 -6.73 5.48 -7.63
N LYS A 147 -6.54 6.00 -8.83
CA LYS A 147 -7.61 6.57 -9.64
C LYS A 147 -8.04 5.56 -10.69
N THR A 148 -9.29 5.15 -10.65
CA THR A 148 -9.85 4.29 -11.70
C THR A 148 -10.40 5.14 -12.84
N LYS A 149 -10.52 4.55 -14.05
CA LYS A 149 -10.97 5.30 -15.23
C LYS A 149 -12.34 5.94 -15.01
N GLU A 150 -12.47 7.19 -15.46
CA GLU A 150 -13.73 7.92 -15.42
C GLU A 150 -14.64 7.50 -16.59
N PRO A 151 -15.98 7.67 -16.44
CA PRO A 151 -16.90 7.55 -17.57
C PRO A 151 -16.63 8.59 -18.64
N THR A 152 -16.70 8.20 -19.91
CA THR A 152 -16.55 9.05 -21.10
C THR A 152 -17.87 9.25 -21.81
N LYS A 153 -18.00 10.26 -22.67
CA LYS A 153 -19.20 10.46 -23.51
C LYS A 153 -19.29 9.45 -24.63
N GLU A 154 -18.14 9.13 -25.24
CA GLU A 154 -18.05 8.11 -26.28
C GLU A 154 -18.11 6.71 -25.66
N PHE A 155 -18.78 5.79 -26.36
CA PHE A 155 -18.80 4.41 -25.91
C PHE A 155 -17.46 3.75 -26.19
N GLU A 156 -16.79 3.32 -25.12
CA GLU A 156 -15.49 2.66 -25.18
C GLU A 156 -15.44 1.51 -24.18
N GLY A 157 -14.55 0.58 -24.42
CA GLY A 157 -14.35 -0.50 -23.48
C GLY A 157 -13.10 -1.31 -23.73
N VAL A 158 -12.84 -2.23 -22.82
CA VAL A 158 -11.75 -3.18 -22.87
C VAL A 158 -12.19 -4.54 -22.37
N SER A 159 -11.75 -5.58 -23.03
CA SER A 159 -11.83 -6.95 -22.54
C SER A 159 -10.45 -7.58 -22.50
N GLU A 160 -10.14 -8.33 -21.45
CA GLU A 160 -8.85 -8.93 -21.22
C GLU A 160 -8.99 -10.36 -20.70
N ILE A 161 -8.23 -11.29 -21.28
CA ILE A 161 -8.09 -12.67 -20.80
C ILE A 161 -6.61 -12.95 -20.61
N THR A 162 -6.25 -13.48 -19.45
CA THR A 162 -4.89 -13.90 -19.13
C THR A 162 -4.88 -15.37 -18.74
N THR A 163 -3.89 -16.11 -19.25
CA THR A 163 -3.60 -17.50 -18.81
C THR A 163 -2.10 -17.67 -18.59
N GLY A 164 -1.72 -18.49 -17.63
CA GLY A 164 -0.31 -18.65 -17.27
C GLY A 164 -0.03 -19.87 -16.41
N GLU A 165 1.22 -19.94 -15.93
CA GLU A 165 1.64 -20.95 -14.95
C GLU A 165 0.77 -20.88 -13.69
N TYR A 166 0.83 -21.93 -12.87
CA TYR A 166 0.06 -22.04 -11.62
C TYR A 166 -1.45 -21.95 -11.82
N GLY A 167 -1.96 -22.45 -12.94
CA GLY A 167 -3.40 -22.44 -13.25
C GLY A 167 -4.00 -21.03 -13.41
N THR A 168 -3.16 -20.00 -13.68
CA THR A 168 -3.62 -18.63 -13.82
C THR A 168 -4.66 -18.46 -14.93
N ARG A 169 -5.81 -17.89 -14.60
CA ARG A 169 -6.97 -17.66 -15.48
C ARG A 169 -7.70 -16.41 -15.05
N ASN A 170 -7.36 -15.29 -15.65
CA ASN A 170 -7.93 -14.00 -15.30
C ASN A 170 -8.79 -13.48 -16.45
N VAL A 171 -9.93 -12.88 -16.12
CA VAL A 171 -10.84 -12.28 -17.09
C VAL A 171 -11.26 -10.91 -16.59
N GLY A 172 -11.22 -9.92 -17.47
CA GLY A 172 -11.67 -8.58 -17.18
C GLY A 172 -12.48 -8.01 -18.36
N ILE A 173 -13.52 -7.25 -18.05
CA ILE A 173 -14.23 -6.43 -19.01
C ILE A 173 -14.57 -5.09 -18.36
N ALA A 174 -14.32 -3.99 -19.07
CA ALA A 174 -14.79 -2.68 -18.68
C ALA A 174 -15.36 -1.96 -19.90
N PHE A 175 -16.45 -1.23 -19.70
CA PHE A 175 -17.08 -0.48 -20.77
C PHE A 175 -17.93 0.66 -20.19
N GLY A 176 -18.14 1.68 -20.98
CA GLY A 176 -19.00 2.80 -20.61
C GLY A 176 -19.20 3.78 -21.75
N GLY A 177 -19.97 4.82 -21.51
CA GLY A 177 -20.33 5.85 -22.47
C GLY A 177 -21.46 6.72 -21.94
N SER A 178 -22.03 7.58 -22.77
CA SER A 178 -23.26 8.31 -22.44
C SER A 178 -24.45 7.36 -22.42
N ALA A 179 -25.45 7.64 -21.58
CA ALA A 179 -26.74 7.00 -21.69
C ALA A 179 -27.43 7.40 -23.01
N GLN A 180 -28.14 6.47 -23.61
CA GLN A 180 -28.87 6.70 -24.86
C GLN A 180 -29.76 7.96 -24.71
N ASP A 181 -29.61 8.91 -25.64
CA ASP A 181 -30.33 10.19 -25.69
C ASP A 181 -30.03 11.18 -24.53
N ASN A 182 -29.01 10.92 -23.70
CA ASN A 182 -28.62 11.85 -22.64
C ASN A 182 -27.09 11.92 -22.48
N GLU A 183 -26.44 12.88 -23.13
CA GLU A 183 -25.00 13.10 -23.04
C GLU A 183 -24.53 13.66 -21.69
N ASP A 184 -25.47 14.18 -20.86
CA ASP A 184 -25.16 14.69 -19.53
C ASP A 184 -25.05 13.57 -18.49
N PHE A 185 -25.42 12.34 -18.85
CA PHE A 185 -25.30 11.17 -18.00
C PHE A 185 -24.35 10.15 -18.64
N THR A 186 -23.21 9.95 -18.01
CA THR A 186 -22.19 8.97 -18.44
C THR A 186 -22.01 7.88 -17.39
N TYR A 187 -21.64 6.68 -17.82
CA TYR A 187 -21.41 5.56 -16.93
C TYR A 187 -20.21 4.72 -17.38
N ARG A 188 -19.60 4.00 -16.41
CA ARG A 188 -18.55 3.00 -16.65
C ARG A 188 -18.75 1.81 -15.72
N ILE A 189 -18.70 0.61 -16.27
CA ILE A 189 -18.78 -0.65 -15.54
C ILE A 189 -17.49 -1.40 -15.77
N ALA A 190 -16.86 -1.90 -14.69
CA ALA A 190 -15.68 -2.73 -14.76
C ALA A 190 -15.87 -3.99 -13.90
N LEU A 191 -15.65 -5.15 -14.51
CA LEU A 191 -15.78 -6.46 -13.90
C LEU A 191 -14.48 -7.21 -14.05
N ARG A 192 -13.93 -7.73 -12.97
CA ARG A 192 -12.66 -8.48 -12.97
C ARG A 192 -12.80 -9.74 -12.14
N LYS A 193 -12.27 -10.86 -12.66
CA LYS A 193 -12.04 -12.10 -11.95
C LYS A 193 -10.58 -12.52 -12.14
N ASP A 194 -9.85 -12.67 -11.04
CA ASP A 194 -8.51 -13.22 -11.01
C ASP A 194 -8.54 -14.58 -10.31
N TYR A 195 -7.97 -15.60 -10.94
CA TYR A 195 -7.84 -16.94 -10.39
C TYR A 195 -6.44 -17.51 -10.67
N SER A 196 -5.87 -18.19 -9.66
CA SER A 196 -4.67 -19.00 -9.80
C SER A 196 -4.69 -20.12 -8.76
N ASP A 197 -4.21 -21.32 -9.10
CA ASP A 197 -4.06 -22.41 -8.14
C ASP A 197 -2.99 -22.10 -7.07
N GLY A 198 -2.15 -21.08 -7.31
CA GLY A 198 -1.00 -20.76 -6.46
C GLY A 198 0.19 -21.65 -6.77
N PHE A 199 1.35 -21.28 -6.24
CA PHE A 199 2.61 -21.96 -6.52
C PHE A 199 3.06 -22.91 -5.39
N ARG A 200 2.31 -22.98 -4.29
CA ARG A 200 2.60 -23.90 -3.16
C ARG A 200 1.82 -25.18 -3.32
N LYS A 201 2.45 -26.27 -2.87
CA LYS A 201 1.81 -27.57 -2.82
C LYS A 201 1.78 -28.06 -1.37
N ASN A 202 0.60 -28.40 -0.89
CA ASN A 202 0.46 -29.06 0.40
C ASN A 202 0.72 -30.56 0.24
N LEU A 203 1.84 -31.02 0.81
CA LEU A 203 2.27 -32.41 0.66
C LEU A 203 1.47 -33.38 1.55
N TYR A 204 0.90 -32.89 2.65
CA TYR A 204 0.09 -33.71 3.54
C TYR A 204 -1.26 -34.06 2.89
N SER A 205 -1.99 -33.05 2.41
CA SER A 205 -3.29 -33.26 1.75
C SER A 205 -3.16 -33.71 0.28
N GLY A 206 -1.98 -33.53 -0.33
CA GLY A 206 -1.74 -33.75 -1.75
C GLY A 206 -2.36 -32.70 -2.68
N LYS A 207 -2.91 -31.61 -2.13
CA LYS A 207 -3.54 -30.51 -2.88
C LYS A 207 -2.51 -29.48 -3.35
N SER A 208 -2.80 -28.83 -4.48
CA SER A 208 -1.98 -27.75 -5.05
C SER A 208 -2.70 -26.40 -5.10
N ASP A 209 -3.85 -26.27 -4.43
CA ASP A 209 -4.71 -25.10 -4.41
C ASP A 209 -4.95 -24.53 -3.00
N THR A 210 -4.17 -24.95 -2.01
CA THR A 210 -4.26 -24.46 -0.62
C THR A 210 -3.69 -23.04 -0.44
N SER A 211 -3.06 -22.50 -1.48
CA SER A 211 -2.62 -21.09 -1.58
C SER A 211 -3.11 -20.43 -2.87
N LYS A 212 -4.30 -20.85 -3.37
CA LYS A 212 -4.93 -20.28 -4.57
C LYS A 212 -5.18 -18.78 -4.39
N LYS A 213 -5.40 -18.10 -5.52
CA LYS A 213 -6.02 -16.77 -5.60
C LYS A 213 -7.40 -16.92 -6.23
N ASP A 214 -8.40 -16.32 -5.62
CA ASP A 214 -9.78 -16.37 -6.08
C ASP A 214 -10.46 -15.03 -5.79
N GLU A 215 -10.19 -14.05 -6.64
CA GLU A 215 -10.49 -12.65 -6.39
C GLU A 215 -11.47 -12.09 -7.42
N SER A 216 -12.48 -11.36 -6.97
CA SER A 216 -13.47 -10.70 -7.84
C SER A 216 -13.59 -9.23 -7.47
N THR A 217 -13.64 -8.36 -8.47
CA THR A 217 -13.88 -6.92 -8.28
C THR A 217 -14.93 -6.45 -9.29
N TYR A 218 -15.93 -5.73 -8.80
CA TYR A 218 -16.99 -5.13 -9.58
C TYR A 218 -17.03 -3.63 -9.26
N ARG A 219 -16.99 -2.78 -10.29
CA ARG A 219 -17.07 -1.32 -10.13
C ARG A 219 -18.12 -0.75 -11.06
N LEU A 220 -18.85 0.22 -10.55
CA LEU A 220 -19.77 1.06 -11.31
C LEU A 220 -19.49 2.51 -10.98
N LYS A 221 -19.24 3.33 -11.99
CA LYS A 221 -19.23 4.78 -11.89
C LYS A 221 -20.34 5.36 -12.75
N ALA A 222 -20.93 6.45 -12.28
CA ALA A 222 -21.87 7.24 -13.06
C ALA A 222 -21.67 8.72 -12.74
N ASN A 223 -21.61 9.56 -13.79
CA ASN A 223 -21.50 11.00 -13.67
C ASN A 223 -22.76 11.62 -14.30
N TRP A 224 -23.35 12.56 -13.59
CA TRP A 224 -24.52 13.30 -14.04
C TRP A 224 -24.24 14.80 -13.96
N GLU A 225 -24.12 15.42 -15.11
CA GLU A 225 -24.07 16.88 -15.28
C GLU A 225 -25.50 17.41 -15.18
N ILE A 226 -25.93 17.87 -13.96
CA ILE A 226 -27.29 18.39 -13.73
C ILE A 226 -27.50 19.68 -14.55
N ASN A 227 -26.48 20.51 -14.60
CA ASN A 227 -26.37 21.73 -15.38
C ASN A 227 -24.88 22.10 -15.50
N SER A 228 -24.58 23.24 -16.16
CA SER A 228 -23.21 23.73 -16.36
C SER A 228 -22.42 23.98 -15.06
N GLU A 229 -23.07 24.11 -13.92
CA GLU A 229 -22.47 24.48 -12.64
C GLU A 229 -22.49 23.30 -11.64
N SER A 230 -23.25 22.24 -11.91
CA SER A 230 -23.50 21.19 -10.92
C SER A 230 -23.34 19.80 -11.51
N THR A 231 -22.51 18.98 -10.87
CA THR A 231 -22.26 17.58 -11.23
C THR A 231 -22.41 16.67 -10.02
N ILE A 232 -23.07 15.53 -10.19
CA ILE A 232 -23.07 14.43 -9.23
C ILE A 232 -22.28 13.27 -9.83
N LYS A 233 -21.35 12.70 -9.04
CA LYS A 233 -20.66 11.46 -9.36
C LYS A 233 -21.04 10.39 -8.36
N PHE A 234 -21.37 9.23 -8.86
CA PHE A 234 -21.69 8.03 -8.07
C PHE A 234 -20.63 6.97 -8.31
N LEU A 235 -20.23 6.27 -7.25
CA LEU A 235 -19.32 5.15 -7.27
C LEU A 235 -19.87 4.01 -6.44
N MET A 236 -19.80 2.80 -6.97
CA MET A 236 -20.04 1.54 -6.25
C MET A 236 -18.88 0.60 -6.55
N THR A 237 -18.33 -0.02 -5.50
CA THR A 237 -17.31 -1.05 -5.63
C THR A 237 -17.68 -2.24 -4.75
N GLN A 238 -17.61 -3.41 -5.32
CA GLN A 238 -17.77 -4.69 -4.63
C GLN A 238 -16.52 -5.54 -4.83
N ILE A 239 -15.97 -6.08 -3.74
CA ILE A 239 -14.71 -6.86 -3.74
C ILE A 239 -14.96 -8.14 -2.96
N ASP A 240 -14.55 -9.27 -3.53
CA ASP A 240 -14.59 -10.59 -2.89
C ASP A 240 -13.25 -11.29 -3.12
N LEU A 241 -12.45 -11.44 -2.06
CA LEU A 241 -11.21 -12.18 -2.03
C LEU A 241 -11.44 -13.46 -1.21
N ASP A 242 -11.32 -14.63 -1.84
CA ASP A 242 -11.52 -15.95 -1.22
C ASP A 242 -10.23 -16.78 -1.34
N ASP A 243 -9.18 -16.29 -0.69
CA ASP A 243 -7.85 -16.86 -0.77
C ASP A 243 -7.55 -17.73 0.46
N PRO A 244 -7.13 -18.99 0.30
CA PRO A 244 -6.54 -19.78 1.39
C PRO A 244 -5.22 -19.18 1.87
N ALA A 245 -4.89 -19.44 3.14
CA ALA A 245 -3.71 -18.90 3.83
C ALA A 245 -2.63 -19.95 4.16
N ASP A 246 -2.52 -21.00 3.39
CA ASP A 246 -1.48 -22.05 3.55
C ASP A 246 -0.15 -21.59 2.92
N ILE A 247 0.56 -20.73 3.62
CA ILE A 247 1.71 -19.99 3.06
C ILE A 247 3.02 -20.15 3.84
N TRP A 248 2.97 -20.65 5.07
CA TRP A 248 4.13 -20.84 5.92
C TRP A 248 4.63 -22.29 5.87
N THR A 249 5.94 -22.48 6.00
CA THR A 249 6.59 -23.79 5.93
C THR A 249 7.68 -23.90 7.01
N ILE A 250 7.80 -25.07 7.59
CA ILE A 250 8.80 -25.35 8.64
C ILE A 250 10.21 -25.37 8.03
N ASP A 251 10.36 -25.95 6.84
CA ASP A 251 11.65 -26.19 6.19
C ASP A 251 12.10 -25.06 5.24
N GLY A 252 11.31 -23.98 5.14
CA GLY A 252 11.57 -22.87 4.24
C GLY A 252 11.37 -23.19 2.74
N SER A 253 10.80 -24.34 2.40
CA SER A 253 10.48 -24.70 1.00
C SER A 253 9.22 -24.00 0.51
N LEU A 254 8.83 -24.27 -0.74
CA LEU A 254 7.52 -23.87 -1.28
C LEU A 254 6.43 -24.93 -1.04
N ASN A 255 6.74 -26.01 -0.33
CA ASN A 255 5.79 -27.07 -0.01
C ASN A 255 5.32 -26.92 1.44
N THR A 256 4.01 -26.86 1.63
CA THR A 256 3.39 -26.81 2.95
C THR A 256 3.08 -28.21 3.49
N LEU A 257 2.93 -28.32 4.79
CA LEU A 257 2.64 -29.56 5.50
C LEU A 257 1.38 -29.51 6.35
N SER A 258 0.70 -28.38 6.35
CA SER A 258 -0.48 -28.07 7.15
C SER A 258 -1.60 -29.09 6.93
N ASP A 259 -2.17 -29.60 8.00
CA ASP A 259 -3.39 -30.43 7.95
C ASP A 259 -4.67 -29.59 8.06
N ARG A 260 -4.56 -28.32 8.54
CA ARG A 260 -5.66 -27.38 8.69
C ARG A 260 -5.39 -26.06 7.93
N PRO A 261 -5.25 -26.05 6.58
CA PRO A 261 -5.02 -24.84 5.80
C PRO A 261 -6.06 -23.78 6.13
N GLY A 262 -5.62 -22.56 6.41
CA GLY A 262 -6.50 -21.47 6.78
C GLY A 262 -7.04 -20.68 5.58
N MET A 263 -7.64 -19.53 5.88
CA MET A 263 -8.23 -18.60 4.94
C MET A 263 -7.71 -17.18 5.16
N ASP A 264 -7.57 -16.42 4.07
CA ASP A 264 -7.36 -14.98 4.09
C ASP A 264 -8.40 -14.36 3.14
N SER A 265 -9.62 -14.24 3.61
CA SER A 265 -10.74 -13.74 2.82
C SER A 265 -11.11 -12.31 3.20
N GLN A 266 -11.60 -11.55 2.22
CA GLN A 266 -12.14 -10.22 2.44
C GLN A 266 -13.31 -9.96 1.50
N LYS A 267 -14.46 -9.54 2.06
CA LYS A 267 -15.61 -9.02 1.30
C LYS A 267 -15.81 -7.57 1.67
N THR A 268 -15.86 -6.71 0.67
CA THR A 268 -16.06 -5.27 0.86
C THR A 268 -17.10 -4.77 -0.12
N ASP A 269 -18.12 -4.10 0.42
CA ASP A 269 -19.08 -3.29 -0.32
C ASP A 269 -18.78 -1.81 -0.01
N ALA A 270 -18.60 -0.99 -1.02
CA ALA A 270 -18.28 0.42 -0.88
C ALA A 270 -19.12 1.27 -1.83
N TYR A 271 -19.61 2.40 -1.33
CA TYR A 271 -20.40 3.37 -2.06
C TYR A 271 -19.88 4.77 -1.84
N GLY A 272 -19.82 5.56 -2.91
CA GLY A 272 -19.42 6.96 -2.87
C GLY A 272 -20.38 7.84 -3.64
N ILE A 273 -20.68 9.01 -3.12
CA ILE A 273 -21.40 10.07 -3.81
C ILE A 273 -20.59 11.34 -3.68
N LYS A 274 -20.31 12.00 -4.81
CA LYS A 274 -19.62 13.29 -4.85
C LYS A 274 -20.53 14.29 -5.56
N PHE A 275 -20.73 15.43 -4.93
CA PHE A 275 -21.45 16.56 -5.50
C PHE A 275 -20.49 17.73 -5.65
N PHE A 276 -20.48 18.32 -6.83
CA PHE A 276 -19.69 19.50 -7.18
C PHE A 276 -20.64 20.61 -7.60
N HIS A 277 -20.40 21.82 -7.11
CA HIS A 277 -21.16 22.99 -7.50
C HIS A 277 -20.24 24.20 -7.61
N GLU A 278 -20.13 24.75 -8.80
CA GLU A 278 -19.35 25.94 -9.09
C GLU A 278 -20.23 27.20 -8.94
N THR A 279 -19.69 28.20 -8.25
CA THR A 279 -20.30 29.55 -8.14
C THR A 279 -19.31 30.57 -8.69
N ASP A 280 -19.74 31.84 -8.81
CA ASP A 280 -18.86 32.94 -9.25
C ASP A 280 -17.60 33.10 -8.35
N ASN A 281 -17.66 32.72 -7.07
CA ASN A 281 -16.62 33.01 -6.07
C ASN A 281 -15.85 31.80 -5.59
N PHE A 282 -16.46 30.63 -5.59
CA PHE A 282 -15.87 29.39 -5.09
C PHE A 282 -16.55 28.15 -5.68
N GLU A 283 -15.84 27.04 -5.68
CA GLU A 283 -16.37 25.71 -5.91
C GLU A 283 -16.70 25.04 -4.58
N PHE A 284 -17.89 24.48 -4.45
CA PHE A 284 -18.31 23.64 -3.34
C PHE A 284 -18.26 22.18 -3.73
N GLN A 285 -17.66 21.36 -2.87
CA GLN A 285 -17.61 19.90 -3.02
C GLN A 285 -18.17 19.23 -1.77
N SER A 286 -19.00 18.21 -1.96
CA SER A 286 -19.46 17.30 -0.90
C SER A 286 -19.14 15.87 -1.28
N LEU A 287 -18.32 15.19 -0.46
CA LEU A 287 -17.89 13.81 -0.68
C LEU A 287 -18.41 12.94 0.45
N THR A 288 -19.25 11.97 0.12
CA THR A 288 -19.82 11.01 1.07
C THR A 288 -19.38 9.62 0.67
N SER A 289 -18.87 8.82 1.61
CA SER A 289 -18.60 7.41 1.37
C SER A 289 -19.01 6.52 2.55
N VAL A 290 -19.38 5.29 2.22
CA VAL A 290 -19.68 4.22 3.19
C VAL A 290 -19.01 2.93 2.74
N THR A 291 -18.46 2.17 3.69
CA THR A 291 -17.92 0.84 3.42
C THR A 291 -18.41 -0.16 4.46
N ASP A 292 -18.69 -1.39 4.03
CA ASP A 292 -18.88 -2.57 4.90
C ASP A 292 -17.86 -3.62 4.47
N THR A 293 -16.98 -3.99 5.40
CA THR A 293 -15.89 -4.93 5.14
C THR A 293 -15.91 -6.06 6.15
N ASN A 294 -15.92 -7.30 5.65
CA ASN A 294 -15.79 -8.51 6.42
C ASN A 294 -14.46 -9.18 6.05
N VAL A 295 -13.61 -9.44 7.04
CA VAL A 295 -12.31 -10.11 6.87
C VAL A 295 -12.28 -11.35 7.73
N VAL A 296 -11.83 -12.47 7.16
CA VAL A 296 -11.51 -13.68 7.92
C VAL A 296 -10.06 -14.04 7.64
N LEU A 297 -9.25 -14.06 8.68
CA LEU A 297 -7.92 -14.64 8.65
C LEU A 297 -7.88 -15.84 9.57
N SER A 298 -7.59 -17.00 9.01
CA SER A 298 -7.30 -18.20 9.80
C SER A 298 -6.05 -18.88 9.26
N TYR A 299 -5.35 -19.59 10.12
CA TYR A 299 -4.11 -20.28 9.77
C TYR A 299 -3.85 -21.43 10.72
N ASP A 300 -3.17 -22.45 10.20
CA ASP A 300 -2.52 -23.50 10.94
C ASP A 300 -1.32 -22.87 11.67
N ALA A 301 -1.36 -22.84 13.01
CA ALA A 301 -0.35 -22.15 13.79
C ALA A 301 0.91 -22.99 14.03
N ASP A 302 0.82 -24.33 13.91
CA ASP A 302 1.97 -25.22 14.00
C ASP A 302 2.61 -25.54 12.64
N TRP A 303 1.96 -25.16 11.52
CA TRP A 303 2.37 -25.34 10.11
C TRP A 303 2.66 -26.79 9.73
N GLY A 304 2.18 -27.74 10.50
CA GLY A 304 2.53 -29.14 10.40
C GLY A 304 1.31 -30.06 10.25
N ASN A 305 1.47 -31.22 10.78
CA ASN A 305 0.47 -32.27 10.86
C ASN A 305 0.91 -33.31 11.89
N PRO A 306 0.07 -34.28 12.28
CA PRO A 306 0.42 -35.27 13.31
C PRO A 306 1.70 -36.10 13.01
N ALA A 307 2.09 -36.27 11.75
CA ALA A 307 3.33 -36.97 11.42
C ALA A 307 4.56 -36.06 11.55
N THR A 308 4.43 -34.76 11.32
CA THR A 308 5.52 -33.79 11.45
C THR A 308 6.03 -33.72 12.88
N HIS A 309 5.13 -33.72 13.85
CA HIS A 309 5.45 -33.54 15.25
C HIS A 309 5.57 -34.83 16.05
N ALA A 310 5.34 -36.01 15.42
CA ALA A 310 5.40 -37.29 16.12
C ALA A 310 6.77 -37.52 16.80
N PRO A 311 6.83 -38.11 18.04
CA PRO A 311 5.72 -38.71 18.80
C PRO A 311 4.88 -37.72 19.64
N TYR A 312 5.15 -36.43 19.56
CA TYR A 312 4.39 -35.39 20.27
C TYR A 312 3.09 -35.12 19.52
N ILE A 313 2.05 -34.70 20.24
CA ILE A 313 0.87 -34.08 19.69
C ILE A 313 1.12 -32.58 19.73
N TYR A 314 1.04 -31.92 18.60
CA TYR A 314 1.14 -30.47 18.52
C TYR A 314 0.29 -30.02 17.32
N ASP A 315 -0.87 -29.44 17.62
CA ASP A 315 -1.88 -29.04 16.63
C ASP A 315 -2.56 -27.79 17.16
N TYR A 316 -2.39 -26.67 16.46
CA TYR A 316 -2.91 -25.39 16.84
C TYR A 316 -3.46 -24.65 15.63
N PHE A 317 -4.64 -24.07 15.81
CA PHE A 317 -5.33 -23.31 14.79
C PHE A 317 -5.82 -21.97 15.34
N SER A 318 -5.66 -20.90 14.57
CA SER A 318 -6.13 -19.57 14.94
C SER A 318 -7.04 -19.02 13.86
N GLU A 319 -8.17 -18.41 14.26
CA GLU A 319 -9.09 -17.71 13.38
C GLU A 319 -9.46 -16.35 13.95
N THR A 320 -9.37 -15.33 13.14
CA THR A 320 -9.81 -13.96 13.44
C THR A 320 -10.83 -13.52 12.40
N GLN A 321 -12.02 -13.15 12.86
CA GLN A 321 -13.09 -12.57 12.03
C GLN A 321 -13.25 -11.10 12.39
N ARG A 322 -13.24 -10.20 11.41
CA ARG A 322 -13.45 -8.76 11.59
C ARG A 322 -14.56 -8.26 10.72
N LYS A 323 -15.48 -7.52 11.32
CA LYS A 323 -16.46 -6.73 10.59
C LYS A 323 -16.17 -5.25 10.86
N ARG A 324 -15.90 -4.50 9.78
CA ARG A 324 -15.65 -3.05 9.84
C ARG A 324 -16.66 -2.31 8.99
N GLU A 325 -17.29 -1.31 9.58
CA GLU A 325 -18.17 -0.37 8.90
C GLU A 325 -17.54 1.02 9.00
N THR A 326 -17.48 1.76 7.87
CA THR A 326 -17.00 3.15 7.87
C THR A 326 -18.00 4.07 7.23
N PHE A 327 -18.07 5.30 7.74
CA PHE A 327 -18.77 6.42 7.14
C PHE A 327 -17.81 7.61 7.07
N SER A 328 -17.76 8.27 5.92
CA SER A 328 -16.98 9.50 5.74
C SER A 328 -17.81 10.56 5.03
N GLN A 329 -17.78 11.78 5.57
CA GLN A 329 -18.39 12.96 4.95
C GLN A 329 -17.39 14.10 4.96
N GLU A 330 -17.06 14.61 3.78
CA GLU A 330 -16.19 15.76 3.64
C GLU A 330 -16.88 16.88 2.85
N PHE A 331 -16.77 18.10 3.35
CA PHE A 331 -17.18 19.32 2.68
C PHE A 331 -15.95 20.16 2.38
N ARG A 332 -15.81 20.60 1.14
CA ARG A 332 -14.72 21.46 0.68
C ARG A 332 -15.27 22.71 0.02
N PHE A 333 -14.61 23.82 0.29
CA PHE A 333 -14.78 25.08 -0.39
C PHE A 333 -13.44 25.47 -0.99
N LEU A 334 -13.40 25.68 -2.31
CA LEU A 334 -12.18 25.97 -3.05
C LEU A 334 -12.34 27.30 -3.76
N SER A 335 -11.31 28.17 -3.73
CA SER A 335 -11.32 29.41 -4.49
C SER A 335 -11.47 29.13 -5.98
N ASN A 336 -12.19 29.99 -6.72
CA ASN A 336 -12.33 29.83 -8.16
C ASN A 336 -11.02 30.13 -8.89
N LEU A 337 -10.58 29.24 -9.81
CA LEU A 337 -9.37 29.42 -10.63
C LEU A 337 -9.58 30.45 -11.74
N ALA A 338 -10.80 30.57 -12.27
CA ALA A 338 -11.13 31.53 -13.33
C ALA A 338 -10.92 33.00 -12.90
N ASP A 339 -10.85 33.23 -11.61
CA ASP A 339 -10.64 34.55 -11.01
C ASP A 339 -9.15 34.89 -10.76
N LEU A 340 -8.20 34.07 -11.16
CA LEU A 340 -6.76 34.41 -11.11
C LEU A 340 -6.43 35.44 -12.17
N ASP A 341 -6.95 36.65 -11.96
CA ASP A 341 -6.55 37.87 -12.68
C ASP A 341 -5.23 38.40 -12.08
N GLU A 342 -4.51 39.29 -12.79
CA GLU A 342 -3.21 39.88 -12.36
C GLU A 342 -3.22 40.42 -10.92
N ASN A 343 -4.40 40.56 -10.30
CA ASN A 343 -4.64 41.08 -8.95
C ASN A 343 -4.91 39.98 -7.90
N LYS A 344 -5.26 38.76 -8.24
CA LYS A 344 -5.51 37.67 -7.28
C LYS A 344 -4.28 36.72 -7.24
N ARG A 345 -3.60 36.71 -6.10
CA ARG A 345 -2.35 35.96 -5.87
C ARG A 345 -2.51 34.77 -4.94
N SER A 346 -3.74 34.38 -4.63
CA SER A 346 -3.97 33.30 -3.66
C SER A 346 -5.03 32.33 -4.12
N GLU A 347 -4.71 31.06 -3.98
CA GLU A 347 -5.63 29.94 -4.03
C GLU A 347 -5.81 29.39 -2.63
N TRP A 348 -7.04 29.01 -2.29
CA TRP A 348 -7.31 28.45 -0.97
C TRP A 348 -8.31 27.30 -1.03
N VAL A 349 -8.20 26.43 -0.05
CA VAL A 349 -9.14 25.35 0.27
C VAL A 349 -9.48 25.44 1.74
N LEU A 350 -10.75 25.33 2.08
CA LEU A 350 -11.25 25.17 3.46
C LEU A 350 -12.18 23.97 3.49
N GLY A 351 -12.08 23.14 4.51
CA GLY A 351 -12.92 21.96 4.60
C GLY A 351 -13.23 21.50 6.02
N LEU A 352 -14.29 20.71 6.08
CA LEU A 352 -14.74 19.97 7.26
C LEU A 352 -14.79 18.49 6.91
N HIS A 353 -14.35 17.63 7.82
CA HIS A 353 -14.39 16.20 7.63
C HIS A 353 -14.93 15.51 8.86
N PHE A 354 -15.87 14.59 8.65
CA PHE A 354 -16.45 13.69 9.64
C PHE A 354 -16.13 12.26 9.21
N PHE A 355 -15.58 11.49 10.13
CA PHE A 355 -15.26 10.10 9.88
C PHE A 355 -15.68 9.26 11.07
N GLU A 356 -16.43 8.20 10.81
CA GLU A 356 -16.82 7.19 11.77
C GLU A 356 -16.32 5.83 11.29
N SER A 357 -15.71 5.04 12.19
CA SER A 357 -15.37 3.64 11.93
C SER A 357 -15.76 2.79 13.12
N LYS A 358 -16.45 1.67 12.85
CA LYS A 358 -16.82 0.67 13.84
C LYS A 358 -16.23 -0.67 13.44
N GLU A 359 -15.60 -1.36 14.37
CA GLU A 359 -15.07 -2.70 14.14
C GLU A 359 -15.48 -3.65 15.26
N THR A 360 -15.96 -4.82 14.88
CA THR A 360 -16.14 -5.97 15.75
C THR A 360 -15.12 -7.02 15.36
N ASN A 361 -14.41 -7.55 16.37
CA ASN A 361 -13.40 -8.58 16.18
C ASN A 361 -13.79 -9.80 17.03
N LEU A 362 -13.77 -10.99 16.42
CA LEU A 362 -13.90 -12.28 17.06
C LEU A 362 -12.63 -13.07 16.78
N LYS A 363 -11.94 -13.51 17.83
CA LYS A 363 -10.77 -14.38 17.70
C LYS A 363 -11.05 -15.69 18.41
N ASN A 364 -10.79 -16.81 17.73
CA ASN A 364 -10.88 -18.16 18.25
C ASN A 364 -9.51 -18.84 18.04
N ASP A 365 -8.96 -19.38 19.10
CA ASP A 365 -7.76 -20.20 19.06
C ASP A 365 -8.11 -21.57 19.66
N ASP A 366 -7.76 -22.65 18.97
CA ASP A 366 -7.89 -24.02 19.46
C ASP A 366 -6.55 -24.75 19.30
N GLY A 367 -6.19 -25.51 20.31
CA GLY A 367 -4.93 -26.22 20.30
C GLY A 367 -4.89 -27.42 21.24
N ILE A 368 -4.00 -28.35 20.88
CA ILE A 368 -3.69 -29.51 21.70
C ILE A 368 -2.18 -29.75 21.69
N TYR A 369 -1.60 -29.91 22.88
CA TYR A 369 -0.21 -30.33 23.05
C TYR A 369 -0.14 -31.62 23.86
N GLY A 370 0.60 -32.61 23.39
CA GLY A 370 0.79 -33.89 24.04
C GLY A 370 2.24 -34.32 24.05
N ASP A 371 2.80 -34.53 25.25
CA ASP A 371 4.11 -35.14 25.46
C ASP A 371 3.90 -36.60 25.86
N PRO A 372 4.44 -37.60 25.13
CA PRO A 372 4.31 -39.01 25.47
C PRO A 372 5.00 -39.39 26.78
N LEU A 373 5.85 -38.53 27.32
CA LEU A 373 6.52 -38.74 28.61
C LEU A 373 5.80 -38.12 29.79
N ASP A 374 4.80 -37.25 29.51
CA ASP A 374 3.99 -36.57 30.54
C ASP A 374 2.66 -37.30 30.80
N PRO A 375 2.47 -37.89 32.00
CA PRO A 375 1.24 -38.61 32.32
C PRO A 375 -0.03 -37.73 32.40
N TYR A 376 0.11 -36.40 32.41
CA TYR A 376 -0.99 -35.44 32.41
C TYR A 376 -1.35 -34.92 31.01
N SER A 377 -0.57 -35.27 30.01
CA SER A 377 -0.79 -34.95 28.61
C SER A 377 -1.96 -35.77 28.02
N PRO A 378 -2.71 -35.29 27.01
CA PRO A 378 -2.53 -33.99 26.34
C PRO A 378 -3.16 -32.80 27.08
N TYR A 379 -2.59 -31.63 26.86
CA TYR A 379 -3.15 -30.35 27.29
C TYR A 379 -3.98 -29.75 26.14
N ILE A 380 -5.21 -29.37 26.43
CA ILE A 380 -6.10 -28.72 25.48
C ILE A 380 -6.15 -27.22 25.82
N SER A 381 -5.95 -26.38 24.84
CA SER A 381 -6.03 -24.93 24.93
C SER A 381 -7.08 -24.44 23.95
N GLU A 382 -8.19 -23.95 24.47
CA GLU A 382 -9.24 -23.32 23.69
C GLU A 382 -9.50 -21.91 24.22
N SER A 383 -9.49 -20.93 23.37
CA SER A 383 -9.81 -19.56 23.75
C SER A 383 -10.73 -18.91 22.72
N SER A 384 -11.64 -18.09 23.22
CA SER A 384 -12.49 -17.25 22.36
C SER A 384 -12.58 -15.87 22.97
N SER A 385 -12.30 -14.85 22.19
CA SER A 385 -12.38 -13.46 22.62
C SER A 385 -13.12 -12.60 21.61
N THR A 386 -13.85 -11.61 22.09
CA THR A 386 -14.49 -10.60 21.27
C THR A 386 -14.04 -9.22 21.70
N SER A 387 -13.84 -8.32 20.74
CA SER A 387 -13.67 -6.90 21.03
C SER A 387 -14.51 -6.05 20.10
N LYS A 388 -14.87 -4.86 20.57
CA LYS A 388 -15.57 -3.83 19.82
C LYS A 388 -14.78 -2.55 19.93
N PHE A 389 -14.60 -1.90 18.81
CA PHE A 389 -13.92 -0.64 18.68
C PHE A 389 -14.77 0.33 17.85
N SER A 390 -14.81 1.59 18.25
CA SER A 390 -15.28 2.66 17.37
C SER A 390 -14.36 3.88 17.49
N VAL A 391 -14.29 4.64 16.41
CA VAL A 391 -13.65 5.94 16.38
C VAL A 391 -14.52 6.93 15.64
N ASP A 392 -14.69 8.11 16.22
CA ASP A 392 -15.40 9.26 15.66
C ASP A 392 -14.42 10.42 15.56
N ASN A 393 -14.12 10.85 14.33
CA ASN A 393 -13.20 11.94 14.05
C ASN A 393 -13.95 13.14 13.47
N PHE A 394 -13.71 14.31 14.01
CA PHE A 394 -14.08 15.58 13.43
C PHE A 394 -12.85 16.40 13.10
N SER A 395 -12.75 16.91 11.89
CA SER A 395 -11.59 17.69 11.47
C SER A 395 -12.00 18.98 10.76
N ILE A 396 -11.18 20.00 11.00
CA ILE A 396 -11.19 21.24 10.24
C ILE A 396 -9.83 21.36 9.56
N PHE A 397 -9.81 21.60 8.27
CA PHE A 397 -8.58 21.73 7.50
C PHE A 397 -8.63 22.86 6.49
N GLY A 398 -7.46 23.29 6.05
CA GLY A 398 -7.34 24.27 4.99
C GLY A 398 -5.96 24.29 4.39
N ASN A 399 -5.89 24.82 3.19
CA ASN A 399 -4.65 25.07 2.44
C ASN A 399 -4.72 26.47 1.80
N LEU A 400 -3.59 27.16 1.79
CA LEU A 400 -3.41 28.44 1.14
C LEU A 400 -2.14 28.40 0.28
N ASN A 401 -2.28 28.61 -1.01
CA ASN A 401 -1.17 28.83 -1.93
C ASN A 401 -1.15 30.33 -2.25
N TYR A 402 -0.04 30.99 -1.96
CA TYR A 402 0.17 32.41 -2.20
C TYR A 402 1.33 32.66 -3.16
N LEU A 403 1.05 33.24 -4.31
CA LEU A 403 2.04 33.66 -5.31
C LEU A 403 2.79 34.91 -4.78
N ILE A 404 4.00 34.69 -4.27
CA ILE A 404 4.89 35.80 -3.87
C ILE A 404 5.27 36.62 -5.11
N ASN A 405 5.55 35.93 -6.21
CA ASN A 405 5.78 36.48 -7.55
C ASN A 405 5.47 35.37 -8.58
N ASP A 406 5.55 35.68 -9.86
CA ASP A 406 5.17 34.80 -10.99
C ASP A 406 5.92 33.44 -11.02
N SER A 407 7.00 33.30 -10.25
CA SER A 407 7.81 32.08 -10.20
C SER A 407 7.95 31.48 -8.80
N THR A 408 7.34 32.09 -7.78
CA THR A 408 7.54 31.64 -6.40
C THR A 408 6.20 31.59 -5.67
N THR A 409 5.85 30.40 -5.22
CA THR A 409 4.64 30.12 -4.44
C THR A 409 5.03 29.76 -3.01
N PHE A 410 4.35 30.36 -2.05
CA PHE A 410 4.34 29.94 -0.65
C PHE A 410 3.06 29.15 -0.39
N SER A 411 3.18 27.97 0.21
CA SER A 411 2.04 27.14 0.57
C SER A 411 1.98 26.89 2.07
N LEU A 412 0.77 26.97 2.64
CA LEU A 412 0.49 26.69 4.04
C LEU A 412 -0.75 25.80 4.13
N GLY A 413 -0.57 24.57 4.60
CA GLY A 413 -1.64 23.65 4.92
C GLY A 413 -1.71 23.37 6.42
N ALA A 414 -2.91 23.27 6.96
CA ALA A 414 -3.15 22.91 8.36
C ALA A 414 -4.40 22.05 8.52
N ARG A 415 -4.38 21.15 9.49
CA ARG A 415 -5.52 20.35 9.93
C ARG A 415 -5.51 20.23 11.44
N TRP A 416 -6.67 20.40 12.04
CA TRP A 416 -6.95 20.06 13.41
C TRP A 416 -7.99 18.94 13.44
N GLU A 417 -7.78 17.96 14.31
CA GLU A 417 -8.62 16.78 14.42
C GLU A 417 -8.95 16.52 15.89
N ASP A 418 -10.21 16.30 16.20
CA ASP A 418 -10.74 15.81 17.47
C ASP A 418 -11.19 14.36 17.23
N SER A 419 -10.57 13.42 17.93
CA SER A 419 -10.79 11.99 17.79
C SER A 419 -11.28 11.41 19.11
N GLU A 420 -12.46 10.83 19.11
CA GLU A 420 -13.01 10.09 20.23
C GLU A 420 -13.04 8.60 19.89
N SER A 421 -12.42 7.76 20.72
CA SER A 421 -12.39 6.31 20.50
C SER A 421 -13.07 5.58 21.65
N THR A 422 -13.71 4.45 21.34
CA THR A 422 -14.26 3.54 22.36
C THR A 422 -13.75 2.13 22.14
N TYR A 423 -13.44 1.43 23.19
CA TYR A 423 -13.03 0.03 23.19
C TYR A 423 -13.73 -0.74 24.29
N SER A 424 -14.13 -1.97 24.00
CA SER A 424 -14.57 -2.94 24.99
C SER A 424 -14.29 -4.36 24.52
N ASP A 425 -14.03 -5.29 25.43
CA ASP A 425 -13.79 -6.70 25.11
C ASP A 425 -14.49 -7.67 26.07
N SER A 426 -14.41 -8.97 25.74
CA SER A 426 -15.01 -10.06 26.50
C SER A 426 -14.30 -10.35 27.83
N PHE A 427 -13.13 -9.73 28.08
CA PHE A 427 -12.41 -9.84 29.35
C PHE A 427 -12.88 -8.79 30.38
N GLY A 428 -13.75 -7.88 29.94
CA GLY A 428 -14.33 -6.83 30.78
C GLY A 428 -13.56 -5.51 30.74
N GLU A 429 -12.58 -5.38 29.85
CA GLU A 429 -11.88 -4.13 29.65
C GLU A 429 -12.74 -3.15 28.85
N SER A 430 -12.70 -1.88 29.23
CA SER A 430 -13.39 -0.79 28.56
C SER A 430 -12.64 0.52 28.75
N LEU A 431 -12.44 1.27 27.64
CA LEU A 431 -11.73 2.54 27.67
C LEU A 431 -12.26 3.49 26.59
N ASN A 432 -12.34 4.78 26.92
CA ASN A 432 -12.84 5.81 26.00
C ASN A 432 -11.87 7.01 25.97
N PRO A 433 -10.72 6.90 25.30
CA PRO A 433 -9.79 8.02 25.14
C PRO A 433 -10.28 9.03 24.12
N SER A 434 -9.80 10.26 24.24
CA SER A 434 -9.93 11.28 23.20
C SER A 434 -8.60 11.95 22.95
N ASP A 435 -8.29 12.18 21.67
CA ASP A 435 -7.07 12.81 21.22
C ASP A 435 -7.38 14.09 20.42
N LYS A 436 -6.68 15.20 20.74
CA LYS A 436 -6.71 16.42 19.95
C LYS A 436 -5.37 16.59 19.25
N ILE A 437 -5.39 16.41 17.95
CA ILE A 437 -4.20 16.27 17.16
C ILE A 437 -4.18 17.34 16.07
N SER A 438 -2.98 17.73 15.63
CA SER A 438 -2.84 18.67 14.52
C SER A 438 -1.67 18.30 13.63
N GLY A 439 -1.85 18.48 12.34
CA GLY A 439 -0.85 18.35 11.31
C GLY A 439 -0.83 19.55 10.38
N GLY A 440 0.15 19.61 9.51
CA GLY A 440 0.23 20.68 8.53
C GLY A 440 1.48 20.61 7.69
N LYS A 441 1.56 21.50 6.71
CA LYS A 441 2.69 21.61 5.78
C LYS A 441 2.95 23.09 5.51
N ILE A 442 4.21 23.46 5.45
CA ILE A 442 4.70 24.76 4.96
C ILE A 442 5.69 24.44 3.86
N SER A 443 5.52 25.09 2.71
CA SER A 443 6.46 24.94 1.60
C SER A 443 6.69 26.24 0.85
N ILE A 444 7.85 26.33 0.22
CA ILE A 444 8.20 27.32 -0.78
C ILE A 444 8.58 26.59 -2.04
N ASN A 445 7.89 26.89 -3.09
CA ASN A 445 8.07 26.34 -4.41
C ASN A 445 8.55 27.43 -5.37
N LYS A 446 9.62 27.18 -6.12
CA LYS A 446 10.21 28.12 -7.05
C LYS A 446 10.41 27.51 -8.43
N ILE A 447 9.68 28.03 -9.41
CA ILE A 447 9.89 27.75 -10.82
C ILE A 447 11.12 28.50 -11.30
N LEU A 448 12.19 27.76 -11.68
CA LEU A 448 13.44 28.32 -12.17
C LEU A 448 13.37 28.60 -13.67
N LYS A 449 12.70 27.71 -14.41
CA LYS A 449 12.39 27.77 -15.83
C LYS A 449 11.02 27.14 -16.01
N GLN A 450 10.42 27.31 -17.18
CA GLN A 450 9.05 26.86 -17.46
C GLN A 450 8.74 25.43 -16.98
N ASP A 451 9.74 24.53 -17.03
CA ASP A 451 9.57 23.11 -16.71
C ASP A 451 10.58 22.63 -15.64
N THR A 452 11.05 23.51 -14.78
CA THR A 452 11.97 23.17 -13.67
C THR A 452 11.56 23.88 -12.40
N ASN A 453 11.29 23.09 -11.40
CA ASN A 453 10.84 23.53 -10.09
C ASN A 453 11.77 23.03 -8.98
N ILE A 454 12.07 23.88 -8.02
CA ILE A 454 12.72 23.50 -6.75
C ILE A 454 11.76 23.84 -5.61
N PHE A 455 11.62 22.91 -4.68
CA PHE A 455 10.82 23.14 -3.48
C PHE A 455 11.59 22.81 -2.20
N ILE A 456 11.21 23.51 -1.13
CA ILE A 456 11.58 23.18 0.25
C ILE A 456 10.28 23.05 1.02
N SER A 457 10.10 21.98 1.77
CA SER A 457 8.93 21.78 2.60
C SER A 457 9.26 21.26 4.00
N ILE A 458 8.39 21.62 4.95
CA ILE A 458 8.34 21.08 6.30
C ILE A 458 6.91 20.60 6.51
N ALA A 459 6.73 19.31 6.78
CA ALA A 459 5.42 18.73 7.00
C ALA A 459 5.37 17.98 8.34
N ARG A 460 4.29 18.17 9.09
CA ARG A 460 3.97 17.41 10.30
C ARG A 460 2.79 16.50 10.02
N GLY A 461 3.03 15.19 10.11
CA GLY A 461 2.00 14.17 10.15
C GLY A 461 1.85 13.57 11.53
N TYR A 462 0.78 12.83 11.71
CA TYR A 462 0.46 12.11 12.93
C TYR A 462 -0.29 10.83 12.61
N ASN A 463 -0.15 9.86 13.52
CA ASN A 463 -1.00 8.67 13.58
C ASN A 463 -1.71 8.69 14.92
N GLN A 464 -3.03 8.43 14.95
CA GLN A 464 -3.79 8.48 16.22
C GLN A 464 -3.40 7.33 17.15
N GLY A 465 -3.81 7.42 18.40
CA GLY A 465 -3.71 6.34 19.39
C GLY A 465 -4.57 5.15 18.99
N GLY A 466 -4.38 4.03 19.69
CA GLY A 466 -5.15 2.82 19.42
C GLY A 466 -5.08 1.82 20.57
N PHE A 467 -5.67 0.66 20.35
CA PHE A 467 -5.79 -0.38 21.37
C PHE A 467 -5.08 -1.66 20.93
N ASN A 468 -4.42 -2.29 21.90
CA ASN A 468 -3.93 -3.65 21.77
C ASN A 468 -5.09 -4.62 22.02
N LEU A 469 -5.20 -5.64 21.18
CA LEU A 469 -6.28 -6.63 21.29
C LEU A 469 -5.82 -7.84 22.10
N ASN A 470 -6.77 -8.52 22.75
CA ASN A 470 -6.57 -9.83 23.40
C ASN A 470 -5.57 -9.84 24.57
N LEU A 471 -5.39 -8.72 25.27
CA LEU A 471 -4.50 -8.63 26.43
C LEU A 471 -4.98 -9.41 27.66
N GLY A 472 -6.26 -9.77 27.73
CA GLY A 472 -6.83 -10.54 28.83
C GLY A 472 -6.24 -11.94 29.03
N LEU A 473 -5.43 -12.41 28.06
CA LEU A 473 -4.66 -13.65 28.19
C LEU A 473 -3.42 -13.51 29.10
N ASP A 474 -2.97 -12.27 29.38
CA ASP A 474 -1.88 -12.00 30.33
C ASP A 474 -2.35 -11.01 31.38
N PRO A 475 -2.76 -11.52 32.62
CA PRO A 475 -3.25 -10.68 33.68
C PRO A 475 -2.26 -9.63 34.20
N ASN A 476 -0.96 -9.78 33.92
CA ASN A 476 0.08 -8.84 34.37
C ASN A 476 0.28 -7.66 33.40
N SER A 477 -0.23 -7.74 32.18
CA SER A 477 -0.02 -6.72 31.15
C SER A 477 -1.22 -5.79 30.92
N ILE A 478 -2.39 -6.08 31.48
CA ILE A 478 -3.69 -5.50 31.11
C ILE A 478 -3.74 -3.98 31.33
N ASN A 479 -3.34 -3.48 32.51
CA ASN A 479 -3.66 -2.10 32.91
C ASN A 479 -2.76 -1.00 32.35
N SER A 480 -1.56 -1.32 31.81
CA SER A 480 -0.61 -0.32 31.34
C SER A 480 -0.40 -0.33 29.81
N ASN A 481 -0.95 -1.32 29.11
CA ASN A 481 -0.65 -1.57 27.70
C ASN A 481 -1.91 -1.64 26.81
N LEU A 482 -3.10 -1.42 27.36
CA LEU A 482 -4.34 -1.52 26.57
C LEU A 482 -4.40 -0.43 25.50
N TYR A 483 -4.06 0.80 25.84
CA TYR A 483 -4.04 1.95 24.95
C TYR A 483 -2.60 2.41 24.71
N TYR A 484 -2.32 2.80 23.47
CA TYR A 484 -1.09 3.48 23.09
C TYR A 484 -1.40 4.84 22.47
N ASP A 485 -0.57 5.83 22.80
CA ASP A 485 -0.76 7.23 22.44
C ASP A 485 -0.49 7.51 20.95
N PRO A 486 -0.92 8.67 20.43
CA PRO A 486 -0.59 9.12 19.07
C PRO A 486 0.93 9.21 18.80
N GLU A 487 1.32 8.90 17.57
CA GLU A 487 2.68 9.09 17.04
C GLU A 487 2.74 10.34 16.16
N PHE A 488 3.89 11.01 16.16
CA PHE A 488 4.12 12.21 15.35
C PHE A 488 5.37 12.07 14.47
N LEU A 489 5.26 12.59 13.25
CA LEU A 489 6.35 12.67 12.27
C LEU A 489 6.53 14.11 11.82
N THR A 490 7.76 14.64 11.93
CA THR A 490 8.15 15.90 11.28
C THR A 490 9.12 15.60 10.16
N ASN A 491 8.77 15.98 8.95
CA ASN A 491 9.51 15.68 7.74
C ASN A 491 10.00 16.98 7.08
N TYR A 492 11.25 17.02 6.67
CA TYR A 492 11.90 18.11 5.97
C TYR A 492 12.33 17.61 4.61
N GLU A 493 12.00 18.33 3.55
CA GLU A 493 12.35 17.96 2.17
C GLU A 493 12.97 19.12 1.41
N LEU A 494 13.91 18.76 0.55
CA LEU A 494 14.41 19.58 -0.54
C LEU A 494 14.25 18.76 -1.82
N GLY A 495 13.48 19.27 -2.76
CA GLY A 495 13.19 18.56 -4.01
C GLY A 495 13.40 19.40 -5.25
N LEU A 496 13.60 18.70 -6.35
CA LEU A 496 13.73 19.20 -7.71
C LEU A 496 12.86 18.35 -8.63
N ASN A 497 11.94 18.98 -9.34
CA ASN A 497 11.18 18.38 -10.44
C ASN A 497 11.53 19.13 -11.73
N SER A 498 11.86 18.42 -12.80
CA SER A 498 12.28 19.04 -14.06
C SER A 498 11.90 18.20 -15.26
N LYS A 499 11.25 18.83 -16.23
CA LYS A 499 11.10 18.33 -17.58
C LYS A 499 12.21 18.95 -18.45
N ILE A 500 13.22 18.17 -18.79
CA ILE A 500 14.37 18.61 -19.58
C ILE A 500 14.08 18.34 -21.07
N VAL A 501 13.37 19.26 -21.69
CA VAL A 501 12.81 19.11 -23.04
C VAL A 501 13.88 18.71 -24.08
N HIS A 502 15.06 19.35 -24.07
CA HIS A 502 16.12 19.05 -25.05
C HIS A 502 16.76 17.66 -24.91
N LEU A 503 16.49 16.95 -23.80
CA LEU A 503 16.91 15.57 -23.57
C LEU A 503 15.73 14.60 -23.62
N ASN A 504 14.50 15.07 -23.81
CA ASN A 504 13.28 14.27 -23.64
C ASN A 504 13.30 13.49 -22.32
N MET A 505 13.57 14.18 -21.18
CA MET A 505 13.78 13.56 -19.89
C MET A 505 12.94 14.25 -18.80
N ASN A 506 12.22 13.46 -18.01
CA ASN A 506 11.67 13.87 -16.74
C ASN A 506 12.62 13.45 -15.62
N LEU A 507 12.85 14.34 -14.68
CA LEU A 507 13.70 14.13 -13.51
C LEU A 507 12.99 14.60 -12.25
N ALA A 508 12.84 13.71 -11.28
CA ALA A 508 12.46 14.06 -9.91
C ALA A 508 13.56 13.61 -8.94
N ALA A 509 13.98 14.50 -8.06
CA ALA A 509 14.99 14.20 -7.06
C ALA A 509 14.60 14.84 -5.72
N VAL A 510 14.58 14.07 -4.65
CA VAL A 510 14.22 14.54 -3.30
C VAL A 510 15.23 14.04 -2.28
N ILE A 511 15.68 14.94 -1.42
CA ILE A 511 16.42 14.62 -0.20
C ILE A 511 15.49 14.90 0.97
N PHE A 512 15.40 13.96 1.91
CA PHE A 512 14.51 14.11 3.05
C PHE A 512 15.17 13.73 4.38
N HIS A 513 14.66 14.34 5.45
CA HIS A 513 14.96 14.03 6.85
C HIS A 513 13.65 14.02 7.62
N SER A 514 13.41 12.95 8.37
CA SER A 514 12.21 12.81 9.20
C SER A 514 12.59 12.46 10.64
N ASP A 515 11.99 13.20 11.60
CA ASP A 515 12.03 12.92 13.03
C ASP A 515 10.71 12.30 13.48
N ARG A 516 10.76 11.13 14.12
CA ARG A 516 9.61 10.44 14.71
C ARG A 516 9.65 10.58 16.22
N LYS A 517 8.49 10.90 16.81
CA LYS A 517 8.28 10.99 18.26
C LYS A 517 7.13 10.08 18.68
N ASP A 518 7.27 9.50 19.88
CA ASP A 518 6.29 8.59 20.44
C ASP A 518 5.97 7.44 19.50
N GLN A 519 7.03 6.89 18.88
CA GLN A 519 6.94 5.89 17.81
C GLN A 519 6.16 4.66 18.29
N GLN A 520 5.08 4.34 17.58
CA GLN A 520 4.28 3.13 17.80
C GLN A 520 5.02 1.92 17.24
N VAL A 521 5.53 1.07 18.12
CA VAL A 521 6.32 -0.11 17.76
C VAL A 521 5.60 -1.37 18.21
N LEU A 522 5.34 -2.27 17.26
CA LEU A 522 4.80 -3.60 17.54
C LEU A 522 5.94 -4.54 17.95
N ILE A 523 5.88 -5.03 19.17
CA ILE A 523 6.78 -6.06 19.70
C ILE A 523 6.01 -7.34 19.97
N SER A 524 6.69 -8.48 19.84
CA SER A 524 6.19 -9.78 20.27
C SER A 524 7.01 -10.28 21.46
N THR A 525 6.34 -10.81 22.47
CA THR A 525 6.96 -11.40 23.66
C THR A 525 6.29 -12.72 23.96
N GLN A 526 7.08 -13.76 24.18
CA GLN A 526 6.58 -15.03 24.69
C GLN A 526 6.37 -14.91 26.20
N VAL A 527 5.15 -15.15 26.67
CA VAL A 527 4.77 -15.00 28.09
C VAL A 527 5.31 -16.16 28.91
N ASP A 528 5.14 -17.38 28.42
CA ASP A 528 5.72 -18.60 28.98
C ASP A 528 6.73 -19.20 27.99
N PRO A 529 8.04 -19.20 28.32
CA PRO A 529 9.07 -19.78 27.42
C PRO A 529 8.90 -21.27 27.14
N THR A 530 8.08 -21.97 27.92
CA THR A 530 7.81 -23.40 27.76
C THR A 530 6.57 -23.70 26.93
N ASP A 531 5.72 -22.68 26.67
CA ASP A 531 4.54 -22.78 25.83
C ASP A 531 4.67 -21.84 24.62
N PRO A 532 4.91 -22.38 23.41
CA PRO A 532 5.11 -21.59 22.20
C PRO A 532 3.86 -20.76 21.79
N ASN A 533 2.69 -21.07 22.32
CA ASN A 533 1.45 -20.40 21.97
C ASN A 533 1.11 -19.19 22.85
N THR A 534 1.94 -18.91 23.87
CA THR A 534 1.77 -17.77 24.77
C THR A 534 2.44 -16.50 24.24
N PHE A 535 2.37 -16.24 22.93
CA PHE A 535 2.84 -14.98 22.36
C PHE A 535 1.85 -13.85 22.60
N THR A 536 2.34 -12.76 23.19
CA THR A 536 1.62 -11.49 23.28
C THR A 536 2.24 -10.50 22.30
N PHE A 537 1.41 -9.86 21.50
CA PHE A 537 1.80 -8.78 20.59
C PHE A 537 1.34 -7.46 21.18
N LEU A 538 2.28 -6.53 21.39
CA LEU A 538 2.00 -5.24 22.00
C LEU A 538 2.52 -4.12 21.12
N THR A 539 1.65 -3.17 20.81
CA THR A 539 2.07 -1.85 20.31
C THR A 539 2.30 -0.93 21.50
N GLN A 540 3.46 -0.28 21.54
CA GLN A 540 3.85 0.66 22.58
C GLN A 540 4.47 1.91 21.96
N ASN A 541 4.31 3.07 22.62
CA ASN A 541 5.03 4.30 22.30
C ASN A 541 6.44 4.23 22.90
N ALA A 542 7.30 3.48 22.27
CA ALA A 542 8.54 3.01 22.92
C ALA A 542 9.79 3.79 22.52
N ALA A 543 9.77 4.49 21.38
CA ALA A 543 10.99 5.00 20.80
C ALA A 543 10.82 6.35 20.11
N GLU A 544 11.91 7.07 19.98
CA GLU A 544 12.11 8.08 18.96
C GLU A 544 12.85 7.44 17.77
N GLY A 545 12.67 7.96 16.57
CA GLY A 545 13.34 7.46 15.38
C GLY A 545 13.70 8.56 14.40
N THR A 546 14.64 8.25 13.50
CA THR A 546 14.94 9.13 12.36
C THR A 546 14.99 8.32 11.07
N ASN A 547 14.47 8.91 10.00
CA ASN A 547 14.51 8.35 8.66
C ASN A 547 15.07 9.40 7.71
N ASN A 548 16.18 9.09 7.04
CA ASN A 548 16.86 9.98 6.12
C ASN A 548 16.99 9.29 4.77
N GLY A 549 16.92 10.03 3.69
CA GLY A 549 17.11 9.38 2.40
C GLY A 549 17.17 10.31 1.21
N ILE A 550 17.30 9.65 0.07
CA ILE A 550 17.29 10.25 -1.26
C ILE A 550 16.36 9.42 -2.12
N GLU A 551 15.56 10.09 -2.92
CA GLU A 551 14.72 9.51 -3.96
C GLU A 551 15.08 10.16 -5.28
N LEU A 552 15.27 9.34 -6.32
CA LEU A 552 15.63 9.77 -7.66
C LEU A 552 14.79 8.99 -8.67
N GLU A 553 14.13 9.72 -9.55
CA GLU A 553 13.31 9.18 -10.63
C GLU A 553 13.70 9.86 -11.93
N ILE A 554 13.95 9.06 -12.93
CA ILE A 554 14.35 9.51 -14.28
C ILE A 554 13.54 8.71 -15.30
N ASP A 555 12.78 9.42 -16.11
CA ASP A 555 12.17 8.89 -17.31
C ASP A 555 12.81 9.58 -18.52
N PHE A 556 13.39 8.80 -19.39
CA PHE A 556 14.19 9.28 -20.50
C PHE A 556 13.76 8.63 -21.81
N GLN A 557 13.22 9.41 -22.72
CA GLN A 557 12.95 8.97 -24.09
C GLN A 557 14.23 9.07 -24.89
N LEU A 558 14.94 7.95 -25.02
CA LEU A 558 16.22 7.89 -25.73
C LEU A 558 16.06 8.06 -27.24
N SER A 559 14.92 7.65 -27.79
CA SER A 559 14.49 7.83 -29.17
C SER A 559 12.97 7.71 -29.25
N ASP A 560 12.36 8.04 -30.40
CA ASP A 560 10.90 7.97 -30.64
C ASP A 560 10.30 6.59 -30.30
N ASN A 561 11.12 5.55 -30.25
CA ASN A 561 10.70 4.18 -30.02
C ASN A 561 11.31 3.54 -28.77
N LEU A 562 12.10 4.25 -27.96
CA LEU A 562 12.76 3.68 -26.79
C LEU A 562 12.69 4.61 -25.58
N ASP A 563 11.89 4.22 -24.62
CA ASP A 563 11.79 4.86 -23.30
C ASP A 563 12.60 4.06 -22.27
N ILE A 564 13.37 4.74 -21.44
CA ILE A 564 14.16 4.15 -20.34
C ILE A 564 13.72 4.82 -19.05
N PHE A 565 13.53 4.05 -17.99
CA PHE A 565 13.30 4.59 -16.67
C PHE A 565 14.33 4.10 -15.65
N PHE A 566 14.60 4.94 -14.66
CA PHE A 566 15.46 4.62 -13.53
C PHE A 566 14.89 5.24 -12.25
N ASN A 567 14.45 4.40 -11.31
CA ASN A 567 13.95 4.79 -10.01
C ASN A 567 14.89 4.26 -8.93
N PHE A 568 15.34 5.12 -8.02
CA PHE A 568 16.30 4.77 -6.98
C PHE A 568 15.93 5.41 -5.65
N GLY A 569 15.95 4.61 -4.58
CA GLY A 569 15.78 5.04 -3.20
C GLY A 569 16.96 4.64 -2.32
N LEU A 570 17.49 5.59 -1.59
CA LEU A 570 18.41 5.38 -0.49
C LEU A 570 17.71 5.75 0.81
N LEU A 571 17.73 4.85 1.79
CA LEU A 571 17.02 5.04 3.06
C LEU A 571 17.93 4.63 4.24
N LYS A 572 18.12 5.52 5.17
CA LYS A 572 18.79 5.23 6.44
C LYS A 572 17.85 5.54 7.59
N THR A 573 17.37 4.50 8.24
CA THR A 573 16.50 4.61 9.42
C THR A 573 17.30 4.30 10.68
N GLN A 574 16.91 4.89 11.81
CA GLN A 574 17.50 4.59 13.11
C GLN A 574 16.45 4.62 14.20
N ILE A 575 16.46 3.61 15.06
CA ILE A 575 15.75 3.63 16.34
C ILE A 575 16.58 4.43 17.34
N LYS A 576 15.97 5.39 18.02
CA LYS A 576 16.58 6.22 19.07
C LYS A 576 15.77 6.09 20.36
N ASN A 577 16.43 6.31 21.50
CA ASN A 577 15.80 6.48 22.82
C ASN A 577 14.75 5.42 23.21
N TRP A 578 14.97 4.16 22.85
CA TRP A 578 14.10 3.07 23.29
C TRP A 578 14.57 2.53 24.64
N LYS A 579 13.96 3.00 25.74
CA LYS A 579 14.42 2.71 27.12
C LYS A 579 14.31 1.23 27.50
N SER A 580 13.27 0.54 27.06
CA SER A 580 13.06 -0.89 27.37
C SER A 580 13.91 -1.83 26.47
N ARG A 581 14.42 -1.32 25.35
CA ARG A 581 15.21 -2.10 24.37
C ARG A 581 16.47 -1.31 23.97
N PRO A 582 17.39 -1.03 24.88
CA PRO A 582 18.64 -0.29 24.60
C PRO A 582 19.54 -1.03 23.61
N ASP A 583 19.39 -2.34 23.47
CA ASP A 583 20.06 -3.20 22.48
C ASP A 583 19.71 -2.84 21.03
N LEU A 584 18.58 -2.21 20.79
CA LEU A 584 18.12 -1.78 19.45
C LEU A 584 18.51 -0.34 19.11
N GLN A 585 19.06 0.40 20.05
CA GLN A 585 19.45 1.79 19.81
C GLN A 585 20.51 1.89 18.70
N GLY A 586 20.24 2.75 17.70
CA GLY A 586 21.09 2.93 16.51
C GLY A 586 20.83 1.92 15.39
N ARG A 587 20.03 0.88 15.64
CA ARG A 587 19.64 -0.11 14.63
C ARG A 587 18.66 0.48 13.63
N ALA A 588 18.68 0.00 12.37
CA ALA A 588 17.65 0.31 11.39
C ALA A 588 16.30 -0.31 11.78
N GLN A 589 15.22 0.38 11.42
CA GLN A 589 13.84 -0.10 11.62
C GLN A 589 13.57 -1.34 10.76
N ALA A 590 12.58 -2.14 11.15
CA ALA A 590 12.18 -3.31 10.38
C ALA A 590 11.48 -2.92 9.07
N HIS A 591 11.58 -3.79 8.05
CA HIS A 591 11.04 -3.59 6.70
C HIS A 591 11.46 -2.29 6.01
N ALA A 592 12.66 -1.79 6.34
CA ALA A 592 13.26 -0.58 5.80
C ALA A 592 14.55 -0.92 5.04
N PRO A 593 14.49 -1.46 3.81
CA PRO A 593 15.67 -1.72 3.00
C PRO A 593 16.44 -0.42 2.75
N GLU A 594 17.77 -0.45 2.91
CA GLU A 594 18.62 0.73 2.71
C GLU A 594 18.63 1.20 1.26
N LYS A 595 18.48 0.27 0.32
CA LYS A 595 18.46 0.57 -1.11
C LYS A 595 17.31 -0.16 -1.76
N SER A 596 16.58 0.58 -2.59
CA SER A 596 15.58 0.06 -3.52
C SER A 596 15.81 0.68 -4.88
N TYR A 597 15.65 -0.09 -5.95
CA TYR A 597 15.81 0.41 -7.30
C TYR A 597 14.93 -0.35 -8.29
N ALA A 598 14.55 0.36 -9.34
CA ALA A 598 13.96 -0.19 -10.53
C ALA A 598 14.63 0.46 -11.75
N ILE A 599 15.05 -0.35 -12.70
CA ILE A 599 15.58 0.11 -13.99
C ILE A 599 14.96 -0.70 -15.09
N GLY A 600 14.52 -0.06 -16.14
CA GLY A 600 13.93 -0.76 -17.25
C GLY A 600 13.81 0.08 -18.50
N PHE A 601 13.22 -0.54 -19.52
CA PHE A 601 12.93 0.13 -20.79
C PHE A 601 11.64 -0.41 -21.41
N ASN A 602 11.01 0.46 -22.21
CA ASN A 602 9.94 0.12 -23.14
C ASN A 602 10.43 0.43 -24.55
N TRP A 603 10.54 -0.61 -25.40
CA TRP A 603 11.06 -0.50 -26.73
C TRP A 603 10.02 -0.90 -27.77
N ASN A 604 9.53 0.06 -28.53
CA ASN A 604 8.70 -0.18 -29.71
C ASN A 604 9.60 -0.70 -30.82
N LEU A 605 9.71 -2.03 -30.96
CA LEU A 605 10.52 -2.68 -31.99
C LEU A 605 10.01 -2.35 -33.38
N THR A 606 8.69 -2.24 -33.51
CA THR A 606 7.96 -1.77 -34.67
C THR A 606 6.72 -1.01 -34.20
N GLU A 607 5.99 -0.35 -35.13
CA GLU A 607 4.69 0.26 -34.83
C GLU A 607 3.66 -0.75 -34.22
N GLN A 608 3.88 -2.04 -34.46
CA GLN A 608 2.99 -3.13 -34.06
C GLN A 608 3.55 -3.98 -32.91
N SER A 609 4.71 -3.66 -32.35
CA SER A 609 5.30 -4.51 -31.31
C SER A 609 6.14 -3.73 -30.33
N ASN A 610 5.97 -4.07 -29.05
CA ASN A 610 6.69 -3.50 -27.92
C ASN A 610 7.38 -4.60 -27.11
N LEU A 611 8.58 -4.30 -26.63
CA LEU A 611 9.34 -5.09 -25.69
C LEU A 611 9.56 -4.28 -24.42
N SER A 612 9.03 -4.75 -23.29
CA SER A 612 9.26 -4.17 -21.98
C SER A 612 10.17 -5.07 -21.15
N PHE A 613 11.12 -4.46 -20.48
CA PHE A 613 12.08 -5.14 -19.59
C PHE A 613 12.31 -4.29 -18.36
N ASP A 614 12.32 -4.92 -17.18
CA ASP A 614 12.72 -4.26 -15.94
C ASP A 614 13.48 -5.19 -15.01
N VAL A 615 14.34 -4.58 -14.22
CA VAL A 615 15.01 -5.18 -13.07
C VAL A 615 14.69 -4.34 -11.84
N VAL A 616 14.11 -4.98 -10.83
CA VAL A 616 13.80 -4.36 -9.55
C VAL A 616 14.58 -5.03 -8.43
N GLY A 617 15.07 -4.27 -7.47
CA GLY A 617 15.87 -4.85 -6.40
C GLY A 617 15.78 -4.12 -5.07
N LYS A 618 16.03 -4.87 -4.00
CA LYS A 618 16.07 -4.38 -2.62
C LYS A 618 17.27 -4.93 -1.88
N SER A 619 17.90 -4.08 -1.07
CA SER A 619 18.92 -4.54 -0.11
C SER A 619 18.29 -5.30 1.05
N SER A 620 19.11 -6.01 1.83
CA SER A 620 18.64 -6.72 3.02
C SER A 620 18.04 -5.78 4.05
N PHE A 621 16.99 -6.24 4.76
CA PHE A 621 16.29 -5.49 5.80
C PHE A 621 15.97 -6.39 6.99
N TYR A 622 15.76 -5.81 8.17
CA TYR A 622 15.31 -6.55 9.36
C TYR A 622 13.84 -6.94 9.22
N TYR A 623 13.49 -8.17 9.61
CA TYR A 623 12.11 -8.64 9.57
C TYR A 623 11.24 -8.10 10.70
N SER A 624 11.83 -7.80 11.86
CA SER A 624 11.11 -7.40 13.06
C SER A 624 11.92 -6.42 13.91
N ASP A 625 11.25 -5.69 14.78
CA ASP A 625 11.87 -4.94 15.85
C ASP A 625 12.08 -5.79 17.11
N SER A 626 11.60 -7.04 17.13
CA SER A 626 11.76 -7.99 18.25
C SER A 626 13.06 -8.78 18.16
N HIS A 627 13.65 -8.98 16.98
CA HIS A 627 14.86 -9.78 16.75
C HIS A 627 15.75 -9.19 15.65
N ASN A 628 16.98 -9.71 15.53
CA ASN A 628 17.99 -9.17 14.60
C ASN A 628 18.11 -9.94 13.28
N ASN A 629 17.20 -10.86 12.97
CA ASN A 629 17.23 -11.59 11.72
C ASN A 629 16.85 -10.69 10.54
N ARG A 630 17.49 -10.93 9.39
CA ARG A 630 17.37 -10.10 8.19
C ARG A 630 17.11 -10.93 6.95
N SER A 631 16.41 -10.32 5.99
CA SER A 631 16.31 -10.84 4.63
C SER A 631 17.68 -10.84 3.94
N LYS A 632 17.81 -11.60 2.88
CA LYS A 632 18.88 -11.41 1.89
C LYS A 632 18.52 -10.23 0.97
N SER A 633 19.53 -9.62 0.34
CA SER A 633 19.28 -8.73 -0.80
C SER A 633 18.90 -9.55 -2.03
N TYR A 634 18.02 -9.02 -2.85
CA TYR A 634 17.56 -9.70 -4.06
C TYR A 634 17.29 -8.71 -5.19
N PHE A 635 17.19 -9.24 -6.40
CA PHE A 635 16.66 -8.52 -7.55
C PHE A 635 15.79 -9.46 -8.39
N LEU A 636 14.74 -8.91 -8.96
CA LEU A 636 13.81 -9.63 -9.83
C LEU A 636 13.90 -9.03 -11.23
N THR A 637 13.82 -9.90 -12.22
CA THR A 637 13.86 -9.49 -13.63
C THR A 637 12.55 -9.87 -14.29
N ASN A 638 11.93 -8.91 -14.96
CA ASN A 638 10.67 -9.08 -15.66
C ASN A 638 10.84 -8.76 -17.14
N LEU A 639 10.07 -9.44 -17.99
CA LEU A 639 10.09 -9.27 -19.44
C LEU A 639 8.69 -9.43 -20.01
N SER A 640 8.31 -8.58 -20.94
CA SER A 640 7.04 -8.67 -21.65
C SER A 640 7.25 -8.29 -23.13
N TYR A 641 6.67 -9.07 -24.03
CA TYR A 641 6.56 -8.74 -25.45
C TYR A 641 5.10 -8.64 -25.83
N SER A 642 4.70 -7.53 -26.44
CA SER A 642 3.34 -7.26 -26.89
C SER A 642 3.30 -7.02 -28.39
N TYR A 643 2.29 -7.60 -29.07
CA TYR A 643 2.01 -7.40 -30.48
C TYR A 643 0.61 -6.77 -30.63
N PHE A 644 0.55 -5.66 -31.38
CA PHE A 644 -0.66 -4.88 -31.63
C PHE A 644 -1.20 -5.15 -33.03
N SER A 645 -2.49 -5.44 -33.15
CA SER A 645 -3.17 -5.70 -34.43
C SER A 645 -4.58 -5.08 -34.42
N GLY A 646 -4.68 -3.84 -34.88
CA GLY A 646 -5.91 -3.06 -34.75
C GLY A 646 -6.26 -2.85 -33.29
N GLN A 647 -7.44 -3.28 -32.88
CA GLN A 647 -7.94 -3.20 -31.50
C GLN A 647 -7.45 -4.34 -30.58
N TRP A 648 -6.64 -5.28 -31.10
CA TRP A 648 -6.15 -6.43 -30.37
C TRP A 648 -4.70 -6.23 -29.90
N THR A 649 -4.44 -6.59 -28.64
CA THR A 649 -3.09 -6.71 -28.08
C THR A 649 -2.86 -8.15 -27.60
N TYR A 650 -1.77 -8.74 -28.05
CA TYR A 650 -1.32 -10.07 -27.66
C TYR A 650 0.01 -9.94 -26.91
N SER A 651 0.05 -10.33 -25.64
CA SER A 651 1.24 -10.20 -24.83
C SER A 651 1.72 -11.57 -24.31
N ILE A 652 3.02 -11.80 -24.38
CA ILE A 652 3.71 -12.91 -23.71
C ILE A 652 4.60 -12.28 -22.65
N TRP A 653 4.53 -12.76 -21.42
CA TRP A 653 5.23 -12.14 -20.31
C TRP A 653 5.83 -13.16 -19.36
N GLY A 654 6.88 -12.76 -18.65
CA GLY A 654 7.50 -13.49 -17.57
C GLY A 654 7.90 -12.55 -16.45
N ARG A 655 7.59 -12.93 -15.22
CA ARG A 655 8.03 -12.28 -13.98
C ARG A 655 9.03 -13.17 -13.26
N ASN A 656 9.99 -12.53 -12.58
CA ASN A 656 11.08 -13.26 -11.93
C ASN A 656 11.67 -14.34 -12.84
N ILE A 657 12.01 -13.96 -14.08
CA ILE A 657 12.36 -14.92 -15.15
C ILE A 657 13.58 -15.80 -14.82
N PHE A 658 14.44 -15.36 -13.90
CA PHE A 658 15.59 -16.12 -13.42
C PHE A 658 15.28 -16.98 -12.19
N ASP A 659 14.02 -17.01 -11.74
CA ASP A 659 13.54 -17.80 -10.61
C ASP A 659 14.32 -17.51 -9.30
N GLU A 660 14.59 -16.21 -9.06
CA GLU A 660 15.29 -15.77 -7.85
C GLU A 660 14.46 -16.12 -6.61
N TYR A 661 15.14 -16.75 -5.65
CA TYR A 661 14.53 -17.16 -4.38
C TYR A 661 14.76 -16.08 -3.32
N TYR A 662 13.72 -15.39 -2.92
CA TYR A 662 13.77 -14.24 -2.04
C TYR A 662 12.70 -14.29 -0.95
N SER A 663 12.91 -13.55 0.14
CA SER A 663 12.01 -13.53 1.29
C SER A 663 11.38 -12.17 1.49
N THR A 664 10.07 -12.16 1.75
CA THR A 664 9.26 -10.94 1.98
C THR A 664 8.92 -10.72 3.45
N ARG A 665 8.96 -11.78 4.27
CA ARG A 665 8.65 -11.76 5.70
C ARG A 665 9.46 -12.83 6.43
N GLY A 666 9.73 -12.64 7.72
CA GLY A 666 10.34 -13.64 8.57
C GLY A 666 9.85 -13.54 10.01
N PHE A 667 9.62 -14.71 10.62
CA PHE A 667 9.36 -14.88 12.05
C PHE A 667 10.52 -15.63 12.70
N TYR A 668 10.78 -15.30 13.97
CA TYR A 668 11.85 -15.94 14.74
C TYR A 668 11.30 -16.35 16.11
N PHE A 669 10.97 -17.61 16.25
CA PHE A 669 10.38 -18.22 17.44
C PHE A 669 10.53 -19.74 17.36
N GLY A 670 10.19 -20.44 18.46
CA GLY A 670 10.15 -21.90 18.47
C GLY A 670 8.80 -22.43 18.02
N ASN A 671 8.76 -23.27 16.98
CA ASN A 671 7.54 -23.92 16.46
C ASN A 671 7.67 -25.44 16.31
N GLU A 672 8.74 -26.03 16.80
CA GLU A 672 8.99 -27.47 16.64
C GLU A 672 9.14 -28.15 17.99
N ALA A 673 8.18 -29.06 18.31
CA ALA A 673 8.20 -29.88 19.50
C ALA A 673 9.44 -30.82 19.51
N PRO A 674 10.00 -31.20 20.69
CA PRO A 674 9.56 -30.84 22.04
C PRO A 674 10.28 -29.64 22.62
N ASN A 675 11.33 -29.15 21.99
CA ASN A 675 12.22 -28.17 22.60
C ASN A 675 11.90 -26.72 22.21
N PHE A 676 11.07 -26.53 21.21
CA PHE A 676 10.65 -25.21 20.71
C PHE A 676 11.82 -24.23 20.56
N ILE A 677 12.89 -24.70 19.90
CA ILE A 677 14.10 -23.89 19.71
C ILE A 677 13.79 -22.75 18.74
N ASP A 678 14.14 -21.53 19.12
CA ASP A 678 14.01 -20.36 18.27
C ASP A 678 14.66 -20.56 16.90
N THR A 679 13.86 -20.57 15.88
CA THR A 679 14.24 -20.79 14.48
C THR A 679 13.71 -19.65 13.60
N LEU A 680 14.47 -19.28 12.56
CA LEU A 680 14.01 -18.29 11.58
C LEU A 680 13.18 -18.99 10.50
N TYR A 681 11.91 -18.64 10.43
CA TYR A 681 11.00 -19.08 9.37
C TYR A 681 10.75 -17.92 8.41
N GLU A 682 10.97 -18.17 7.13
CA GLU A 682 10.89 -17.14 6.09
C GLU A 682 9.73 -17.43 5.13
N ARG A 683 8.91 -16.41 4.87
CA ARG A 683 7.95 -16.44 3.78
C ARG A 683 8.63 -16.00 2.49
N HIS A 684 8.66 -16.90 1.54
CA HIS A 684 9.23 -16.62 0.22
C HIS A 684 8.24 -15.92 -0.69
N GLY A 685 8.78 -15.02 -1.51
CA GLY A 685 8.03 -14.34 -2.55
C GLY A 685 7.71 -15.25 -3.73
N ASP A 686 7.03 -14.72 -4.73
CA ASP A 686 6.56 -15.48 -5.88
C ASP A 686 7.74 -15.98 -6.73
N PRO A 687 7.77 -17.27 -7.10
CA PRO A 687 8.75 -17.82 -8.03
C PRO A 687 8.53 -17.25 -9.44
N ARG A 688 9.30 -17.72 -10.41
CA ARG A 688 9.07 -17.39 -11.83
C ARG A 688 7.61 -17.70 -12.19
N HIS A 689 7.00 -16.74 -12.89
CA HIS A 689 5.63 -16.84 -13.37
C HIS A 689 5.54 -16.32 -14.81
N MET A 690 5.10 -17.16 -15.72
CA MET A 690 4.99 -16.85 -17.14
C MET A 690 3.54 -17.01 -17.62
N GLY A 691 3.16 -16.21 -18.60
CA GLY A 691 1.81 -16.26 -19.12
C GLY A 691 1.61 -15.51 -20.44
N VAL A 692 0.38 -15.55 -20.90
CA VAL A 692 -0.10 -14.88 -22.09
C VAL A 692 -1.35 -14.08 -21.76
N THR A 693 -1.44 -12.86 -22.28
CA THR A 693 -2.62 -12.00 -22.17
C THR A 693 -3.12 -11.61 -23.55
N VAL A 694 -4.40 -11.70 -23.77
CA VAL A 694 -5.09 -11.18 -24.95
C VAL A 694 -6.05 -10.10 -24.50
N ARG A 695 -5.92 -8.92 -25.10
CA ARG A 695 -6.72 -7.74 -24.79
C ARG A 695 -7.37 -7.22 -26.09
N TYR A 696 -8.60 -6.76 -25.97
CA TYR A 696 -9.37 -6.12 -27.03
C TYR A 696 -9.93 -4.80 -26.53
N ASP A 697 -9.52 -3.71 -27.16
CA ASP A 697 -10.03 -2.35 -26.90
C ASP A 697 -11.08 -2.01 -27.96
N PHE A 698 -12.24 -1.45 -27.60
CA PHE A 698 -13.36 -1.17 -28.50
C PHE A 698 -14.09 0.12 -28.18
#